data_818a241b4538a95a68c8dbc9fb83868d
#
_entry.id   818a241b4538a95a68c8dbc9fb83868d
#
_cell.length_a   1.000
_cell.length_b   1.000
_cell.length_c   1.000
_cell.angle_alpha   90.00
_cell.angle_beta   90.00
_cell.angle_gamma   90.00
#
_symmetry.space_group_name_H-M   'P 1'
#
loop_
_entity.id
_entity.type
_entity.pdbx_description
1 polymer ?
#
loop_
_entity_poly.entity_id
_entity_poly.type
_entity_poly.pdbx_seq_one_letter_code
_entity_poly.pdbx_strand_id
1 'polypeptide(L)'
;MNIKKSILFLCAGIFLISSLSCREGGHVAKSYNAGINIIPTPRSLEKREGSFKLSDGVSIGAITPEAKKIATYFAAKISLATGYDVKVEDKGEITLVLDSCATFSPEGYALDVESSRVQVTACSPRGLFYGMQSFLQLLPAEIESAGIVRDVDWEAPAANIIDSPRFAYRGIHMDPCRHFMTVEEVKKQIDVLSMFKINTIHWHLTDDQGWRIEIKQYPGLAEIGGRRIEGEGVEYGPFYYTQEEIKDIVSYAAERFITIIPELEIPGHELAAISAYPGLSCKGDPVTPRNIWGVEDIVMCPGKESVFTFLENVIDEMVALFPGTYFHIGGDECPKESWKSCPLCQKRILEEGIKPDGKHTSEQLLHTYVVERIGKYLARYDKKIIGWDEILEGKPDSTATIMSWRGDAGGISAALSGHDAIMSPGPNGLYLDYYQGDSKIEPIAIGGCSTLEKVYNYNPVPDTLVLIGKDHHIIGVQANNWSEYFYNNDIREYHMYPRSLALAEVAWTDAKRKNYVDFERRINNAYVRLDGHGVNYHIPLPEQPGGSCDHIAFTDSVSLEFTTSRPISLVYTLDGTEPGVSSEIYTSPLSFYQNGILKIASLLSSGKLSKVRTIQIEKQVLLPAVDVEGSFHGLNMEVTYGMFLNMQEFMKTGKSVDVSTDIKETGELTSFVPSTNSMRDVRQYAAVATGFIDIPENGVYFFSSDLEEVWVGGKLLVNNGGEVKRHSRNDRSIALEKGMHELKLVFLGHIIGGWPSNWNNGVVMLRKSDEKKFRKITSDMLWRKK
;
A
#
# COMPACT_ATOMS: atom_id res chain seq x y z
N MET A 1 -58.38 -26.91 19.18
CA MET A 1 -59.55 -26.09 18.73
C MET A 1 -59.03 -24.68 18.47
N ASN A 2 -58.92 -24.43 17.20
CA ASN A 2 -58.76 -23.13 16.51
C ASN A 2 -58.48 -21.86 17.33
N ILE A 3 -57.32 -21.26 17.04
CA ILE A 3 -57.20 -19.84 16.63
C ILE A 3 -55.98 -19.72 15.74
N LYS A 4 -56.16 -19.96 14.43
CA LYS A 4 -55.38 -19.42 13.36
C LYS A 4 -56.20 -18.31 12.71
N LYS A 5 -55.60 -17.20 12.33
CA LYS A 5 -56.01 -16.03 11.56
C LYS A 5 -56.08 -14.74 12.41
N SER A 6 -55.03 -13.96 12.23
CA SER A 6 -55.05 -12.49 12.09
C SER A 6 -53.68 -11.90 12.44
N ILE A 7 -52.72 -12.00 11.52
CA ILE A 7 -51.61 -11.04 11.37
C ILE A 7 -51.17 -11.17 9.91
N LEU A 8 -51.92 -10.58 9.05
CA LEU A 8 -51.53 -10.28 7.67
C LEU A 8 -52.34 -9.05 7.25
N PHE A 9 -51.78 -7.89 7.44
CA PHE A 9 -52.15 -6.59 6.85
C PHE A 9 -51.64 -5.49 7.77
N LEU A 10 -50.32 -5.23 7.76
CA LEU A 10 -49.74 -3.91 8.11
C LEU A 10 -48.24 -3.87 7.77
N CYS A 11 -47.90 -4.13 6.53
CA CYS A 11 -46.56 -3.86 5.97
C CYS A 11 -46.67 -3.48 4.48
N ALA A 12 -47.51 -2.51 4.18
CA ALA A 12 -47.57 -1.91 2.85
C ALA A 12 -47.95 -0.43 2.99
N GLY A 13 -47.02 0.38 3.48
CA GLY A 13 -47.32 1.82 3.66
C GLY A 13 -46.17 2.66 4.19
N ILE A 14 -44.91 2.24 4.10
CA ILE A 14 -43.77 3.14 4.40
C ILE A 14 -42.62 2.77 3.44
N PHE A 15 -42.85 3.00 2.16
CA PHE A 15 -41.79 3.00 1.15
C PHE A 15 -42.17 3.97 0.05
N LEU A 16 -42.13 5.26 0.38
CA LEU A 16 -42.16 6.35 -0.64
C LEU A 16 -42.13 7.70 0.11
N ILE A 17 -41.04 8.06 0.73
CA ILE A 17 -40.58 9.45 0.96
C ILE A 17 -39.16 9.33 1.57
N SER A 18 -38.16 9.09 0.77
CA SER A 18 -36.77 9.45 1.09
C SER A 18 -35.86 9.25 -0.13
N SER A 19 -36.19 9.96 -1.21
CA SER A 19 -35.27 10.11 -2.33
C SER A 19 -35.48 11.44 -3.03
N LEU A 20 -35.42 12.49 -2.23
CA LEU A 20 -35.11 13.85 -2.69
C LEU A 20 -34.19 14.50 -1.64
N SER A 21 -33.01 13.90 -1.46
CA SER A 21 -31.84 14.65 -1.05
C SER A 21 -31.40 15.38 -2.31
N CYS A 22 -31.80 16.62 -2.45
CA CYS A 22 -31.09 17.56 -3.29
C CYS A 22 -29.62 17.50 -2.89
N ARG A 23 -28.80 16.88 -3.69
CA ARG A 23 -27.37 17.20 -3.72
C ARG A 23 -27.34 18.67 -4.15
N GLU A 24 -27.20 19.55 -3.16
CA GLU A 24 -26.71 20.90 -3.42
C GLU A 24 -25.45 20.73 -4.26
N GLY A 25 -25.41 21.43 -5.39
CA GLY A 25 -24.36 21.32 -6.37
C GLY A 25 -23.01 21.51 -5.70
N GLY A 26 -22.28 20.42 -5.54
CA GLY A 26 -20.88 20.47 -5.18
C GLY A 26 -20.22 21.43 -6.16
N HIS A 27 -19.51 22.41 -5.68
CA HIS A 27 -18.66 23.28 -6.49
C HIS A 27 -17.73 22.34 -7.27
N VAL A 28 -18.00 22.20 -8.58
CA VAL A 28 -17.08 21.54 -9.49
C VAL A 28 -15.79 22.34 -9.43
N ALA A 29 -14.74 21.74 -8.88
CA ALA A 29 -13.45 22.39 -8.82
C ALA A 29 -13.04 22.72 -10.26
N LYS A 30 -12.83 24.00 -10.55
CA LYS A 30 -12.31 24.42 -11.87
C LYS A 30 -10.92 23.86 -12.00
N SER A 31 -10.62 23.16 -13.10
CA SER A 31 -9.29 22.68 -13.39
C SER A 31 -8.30 23.86 -13.41
N TYR A 32 -7.17 23.68 -12.74
CA TYR A 32 -6.14 24.73 -12.65
C TYR A 32 -5.32 24.71 -13.96
N ASN A 33 -5.74 25.49 -14.94
CA ASN A 33 -5.13 25.57 -16.30
C ASN A 33 -3.90 26.48 -16.37
N ALA A 34 -2.98 26.42 -15.44
CA ALA A 34 -1.71 27.17 -15.49
C ALA A 34 -0.61 26.45 -16.29
N GLY A 35 -0.93 25.83 -17.42
CA GLY A 35 0.05 25.19 -18.29
C GLY A 35 -0.30 23.76 -18.69
N ILE A 36 0.62 23.11 -19.39
CA ILE A 36 0.48 21.69 -19.77
C ILE A 36 0.78 20.80 -18.57
N ASN A 37 -0.15 19.88 -18.24
CA ASN A 37 -0.15 19.08 -17.01
C ASN A 37 -0.01 17.57 -17.26
N ILE A 38 0.67 17.17 -18.35
CA ILE A 38 0.82 15.74 -18.70
C ILE A 38 1.71 15.02 -17.69
N ILE A 39 1.22 13.93 -17.15
CA ILE A 39 1.96 12.94 -16.34
C ILE A 39 1.86 11.58 -17.06
N PRO A 40 2.95 10.89 -17.34
CA PRO A 40 4.36 11.31 -17.18
C PRO A 40 4.79 12.36 -18.19
N THR A 41 5.86 13.11 -17.87
CA THR A 41 6.45 14.14 -18.74
C THR A 41 6.91 13.54 -20.05
N PRO A 42 6.46 14.07 -21.20
CA PRO A 42 6.86 13.58 -22.51
C PRO A 42 8.35 13.80 -22.80
N ARG A 43 8.90 12.98 -23.69
CA ARG A 43 10.30 13.10 -24.14
C ARG A 43 10.59 14.43 -24.85
N SER A 44 9.63 14.94 -25.62
CA SER A 44 9.69 16.27 -26.22
C SER A 44 8.31 16.89 -26.19
N LEU A 45 8.23 18.16 -25.84
CA LEU A 45 7.00 18.94 -25.85
C LEU A 45 7.33 20.36 -26.26
N GLU A 46 6.72 20.82 -27.36
CA GLU A 46 6.78 22.18 -27.86
C GLU A 46 5.37 22.78 -27.83
N LYS A 47 5.16 23.79 -26.99
CA LYS A 47 3.89 24.54 -26.95
C LYS A 47 3.81 25.48 -28.14
N ARG A 48 2.65 25.53 -28.81
CA ARG A 48 2.33 26.42 -29.94
C ARG A 48 1.26 27.43 -29.57
N GLU A 49 1.05 28.41 -30.41
CA GLU A 49 -0.05 29.37 -30.26
C GLU A 49 -1.39 28.75 -30.64
N GLY A 50 -2.44 29.11 -29.90
CA GLY A 50 -3.82 28.64 -30.12
C GLY A 50 -4.20 27.40 -29.33
N SER A 51 -5.40 26.91 -29.56
CA SER A 51 -5.99 25.71 -28.94
C SER A 51 -6.90 24.99 -29.91
N PHE A 52 -7.02 23.70 -29.76
CA PHE A 52 -8.05 22.86 -30.39
C PHE A 52 -9.28 22.82 -29.48
N LYS A 53 -10.45 23.15 -30.03
CA LYS A 53 -11.71 23.15 -29.29
C LYS A 53 -12.54 21.95 -29.71
N LEU A 54 -12.89 21.08 -28.72
CA LEU A 54 -13.89 20.03 -28.92
C LEU A 54 -15.27 20.68 -29.12
N SER A 55 -16.00 20.20 -30.11
CA SER A 55 -17.38 20.62 -30.38
C SER A 55 -18.29 19.41 -30.48
N ASP A 56 -19.58 19.63 -30.31
CA ASP A 56 -20.58 18.60 -30.58
C ASP A 56 -20.52 18.16 -32.06
N GLY A 57 -20.51 16.87 -32.30
CA GLY A 57 -20.35 16.30 -33.64
C GLY A 57 -18.88 16.14 -34.08
N VAL A 58 -17.89 16.37 -33.19
CA VAL A 58 -16.47 16.09 -33.52
C VAL A 58 -16.26 14.65 -33.94
N SER A 59 -15.37 14.41 -34.90
CA SER A 59 -15.08 13.07 -35.40
C SER A 59 -13.66 12.63 -35.12
N ILE A 60 -13.49 11.33 -34.79
CA ILE A 60 -12.20 10.66 -34.70
C ILE A 60 -12.00 9.81 -35.95
N GLY A 61 -11.03 10.22 -36.79
CA GLY A 61 -10.67 9.53 -38.02
C GLY A 61 -9.74 8.34 -37.74
N ALA A 62 -10.11 7.16 -38.22
CA ALA A 62 -9.30 5.95 -38.12
C ALA A 62 -9.60 5.01 -39.30
N ILE A 63 -8.58 4.48 -39.95
CA ILE A 63 -8.73 3.63 -41.13
C ILE A 63 -8.61 2.15 -40.78
N THR A 64 -7.57 1.75 -39.99
CA THR A 64 -7.34 0.33 -39.68
C THR A 64 -8.28 -0.17 -38.57
N PRO A 65 -8.60 -1.47 -38.54
CA PRO A 65 -9.45 -2.04 -37.48
C PRO A 65 -8.93 -1.75 -36.07
N GLU A 66 -7.61 -1.82 -35.87
CA GLU A 66 -6.95 -1.56 -34.59
C GLU A 66 -7.11 -0.09 -34.18
N ALA A 67 -6.88 0.84 -35.10
CA ALA A 67 -7.06 2.27 -34.85
C ALA A 67 -8.54 2.60 -34.58
N LYS A 68 -9.49 1.93 -35.27
CA LYS A 68 -10.95 2.09 -35.04
C LYS A 68 -11.35 1.64 -33.63
N LYS A 69 -10.79 0.55 -33.11
CA LYS A 69 -11.04 0.12 -31.71
C LYS A 69 -10.61 1.21 -30.71
N ILE A 70 -9.43 1.78 -30.90
CA ILE A 70 -8.92 2.86 -30.05
C ILE A 70 -9.80 4.11 -30.19
N ALA A 71 -10.15 4.50 -31.43
CA ALA A 71 -11.06 5.62 -31.69
C ALA A 71 -12.40 5.44 -30.97
N THR A 72 -12.99 4.24 -31.04
CA THR A 72 -14.27 3.92 -30.37
C THR A 72 -14.16 4.06 -28.85
N TYR A 73 -13.06 3.55 -28.25
CA TYR A 73 -12.83 3.68 -26.82
C TYR A 73 -12.77 5.15 -26.38
N PHE A 74 -11.99 6.00 -27.08
CA PHE A 74 -11.86 7.41 -26.74
C PHE A 74 -13.08 8.25 -27.10
N ALA A 75 -13.80 7.91 -28.18
CA ALA A 75 -15.08 8.54 -28.50
C ALA A 75 -16.10 8.35 -27.39
N ALA A 76 -16.26 7.11 -26.88
CA ALA A 76 -17.14 6.82 -25.78
C ALA A 76 -16.75 7.61 -24.50
N LYS A 77 -15.46 7.68 -24.20
CA LYS A 77 -14.94 8.41 -23.03
C LYS A 77 -15.18 9.92 -23.13
N ILE A 78 -14.92 10.53 -24.30
CA ILE A 78 -15.18 11.95 -24.54
C ILE A 78 -16.70 12.21 -24.46
N SER A 79 -17.53 11.40 -25.13
CA SER A 79 -18.99 11.57 -25.09
C SER A 79 -19.54 11.51 -23.68
N LEU A 80 -19.03 10.61 -22.83
CA LEU A 80 -19.48 10.43 -21.45
C LEU A 80 -19.34 11.72 -20.61
N ALA A 81 -18.19 12.40 -20.71
CA ALA A 81 -17.91 13.59 -19.94
C ALA A 81 -18.49 14.88 -20.54
N THR A 82 -18.49 14.99 -21.87
CA THR A 82 -18.92 16.21 -22.55
C THR A 82 -20.41 16.23 -22.90
N GLY A 83 -21.02 15.05 -23.07
CA GLY A 83 -22.37 14.90 -23.64
C GLY A 83 -22.41 15.10 -25.15
N TYR A 84 -21.26 15.24 -25.84
CA TYR A 84 -21.19 15.42 -27.28
C TYR A 84 -21.38 14.12 -28.06
N ASP A 85 -21.93 14.22 -29.27
CA ASP A 85 -21.95 13.13 -30.24
C ASP A 85 -20.58 13.02 -30.92
N VAL A 86 -19.73 12.11 -30.43
CA VAL A 86 -18.38 11.88 -30.99
C VAL A 86 -18.43 10.72 -31.98
N LYS A 87 -18.17 11.01 -33.25
CA LYS A 87 -18.25 10.03 -34.34
C LYS A 87 -16.92 9.35 -34.61
N VAL A 88 -16.96 8.09 -35.03
CA VAL A 88 -15.78 7.36 -35.52
C VAL A 88 -15.95 7.12 -37.02
N GLU A 89 -15.07 7.74 -37.80
CA GLU A 89 -15.13 7.76 -39.26
C GLU A 89 -13.75 7.43 -39.87
N ASP A 90 -13.66 7.32 -41.21
CA ASP A 90 -12.35 7.13 -41.87
C ASP A 90 -11.49 8.40 -41.86
N LYS A 91 -12.11 9.57 -41.73
CA LYS A 91 -11.47 10.88 -41.59
C LYS A 91 -12.15 11.67 -40.47
N GLY A 92 -11.41 12.53 -39.81
CA GLY A 92 -11.95 13.32 -38.69
C GLY A 92 -11.01 14.47 -38.29
N GLU A 93 -11.51 15.35 -37.44
CA GLU A 93 -10.71 16.45 -36.87
C GLU A 93 -9.61 15.92 -35.95
N ILE A 94 -9.88 14.78 -35.28
CA ILE A 94 -8.90 14.00 -34.53
C ILE A 94 -8.55 12.79 -35.38
N THR A 95 -7.31 12.61 -35.77
CA THR A 95 -6.90 11.53 -36.68
C THR A 95 -5.88 10.61 -36.03
N LEU A 96 -6.15 9.30 -36.08
CA LEU A 96 -5.26 8.23 -35.61
C LEU A 96 -4.57 7.57 -36.81
N VAL A 97 -3.23 7.71 -36.89
CA VAL A 97 -2.43 7.21 -38.01
C VAL A 97 -1.51 6.10 -37.53
N LEU A 98 -1.76 4.86 -38.00
CA LEU A 98 -0.79 3.76 -37.90
C LEU A 98 0.17 3.84 -39.07
N ASP A 99 1.43 4.18 -38.80
CA ASP A 99 2.50 4.26 -39.78
C ASP A 99 3.62 3.28 -39.44
N SER A 100 3.66 2.16 -40.11
CA SER A 100 4.68 1.10 -39.92
C SER A 100 6.08 1.57 -40.33
N CYS A 101 6.21 2.66 -41.07
CA CYS A 101 7.51 3.25 -41.44
C CYS A 101 8.01 4.26 -40.41
N ALA A 102 7.18 4.64 -39.42
CA ALA A 102 7.60 5.55 -38.36
C ALA A 102 8.67 4.92 -37.47
N THR A 103 9.72 5.70 -37.20
CA THR A 103 10.89 5.24 -36.40
C THR A 103 10.66 5.33 -34.90
N PHE A 104 9.42 5.11 -34.44
CA PHE A 104 9.08 5.07 -33.02
C PHE A 104 9.34 3.71 -32.41
N SER A 105 9.59 3.70 -31.09
CA SER A 105 9.48 2.44 -30.31
C SER A 105 8.02 1.93 -30.38
N PRO A 106 7.76 0.64 -30.09
CA PRO A 106 6.39 0.11 -30.11
C PRO A 106 5.38 0.86 -29.23
N GLU A 107 5.83 1.60 -28.25
CA GLU A 107 5.00 2.42 -27.36
C GLU A 107 5.15 3.93 -27.61
N GLY A 108 5.99 4.30 -28.59
CA GLY A 108 6.24 5.69 -28.96
C GLY A 108 5.15 6.26 -29.87
N TYR A 109 5.00 7.59 -29.83
CA TYR A 109 4.04 8.32 -30.67
C TYR A 109 4.49 9.76 -30.93
N ALA A 110 3.90 10.36 -31.95
CA ALA A 110 3.84 11.80 -32.14
C ALA A 110 2.39 12.27 -31.98
N LEU A 111 2.18 13.36 -31.25
CA LEU A 111 0.90 14.04 -31.10
C LEU A 111 1.08 15.50 -31.56
N ASP A 112 0.34 15.85 -32.59
CA ASP A 112 0.31 17.23 -33.16
C ASP A 112 -1.07 17.83 -32.93
N VAL A 113 -1.16 18.89 -32.14
CA VAL A 113 -2.39 19.63 -31.83
C VAL A 113 -2.31 20.99 -32.43
N GLU A 114 -3.16 21.27 -33.42
CA GLU A 114 -3.38 22.55 -34.04
C GLU A 114 -4.80 23.05 -33.75
N SER A 115 -5.09 24.32 -34.03
CA SER A 115 -6.43 24.87 -33.75
C SER A 115 -7.56 24.21 -34.55
N SER A 116 -7.24 23.60 -35.68
CA SER A 116 -8.22 22.98 -36.59
C SER A 116 -8.20 21.44 -36.59
N ARG A 117 -7.16 20.81 -36.06
CA ARG A 117 -6.99 19.36 -36.09
C ARG A 117 -6.10 18.85 -34.98
N VAL A 118 -6.28 17.57 -34.67
CA VAL A 118 -5.38 16.76 -33.80
C VAL A 118 -4.94 15.54 -34.59
N GLN A 119 -3.64 15.23 -34.58
CA GLN A 119 -3.14 14.00 -35.20
C GLN A 119 -2.27 13.23 -34.25
N VAL A 120 -2.58 11.96 -34.04
CA VAL A 120 -1.73 11.00 -33.32
C VAL A 120 -1.14 10.03 -34.34
N THR A 121 0.18 9.94 -34.41
CA THR A 121 0.90 9.01 -35.29
C THR A 121 1.75 8.06 -34.47
N ALA A 122 1.65 6.75 -34.71
CA ALA A 122 2.46 5.75 -34.05
C ALA A 122 2.71 4.53 -34.96
N CYS A 123 3.72 3.73 -34.65
CA CYS A 123 4.01 2.49 -35.38
C CYS A 123 3.21 1.29 -34.87
N SER A 124 2.49 1.45 -33.76
CA SER A 124 1.67 0.39 -33.16
C SER A 124 0.35 0.92 -32.55
N PRO A 125 -0.65 0.07 -32.35
CA PRO A 125 -1.88 0.43 -31.63
C PRO A 125 -1.62 0.97 -30.22
N ARG A 126 -0.62 0.43 -29.51
CA ARG A 126 -0.25 0.84 -28.16
C ARG A 126 0.25 2.30 -28.13
N GLY A 127 1.08 2.67 -29.12
CA GLY A 127 1.53 4.06 -29.26
C GLY A 127 0.36 5.02 -29.53
N LEU A 128 -0.61 4.64 -30.38
CA LEU A 128 -1.83 5.44 -30.59
C LEU A 128 -2.61 5.65 -29.30
N PHE A 129 -2.79 4.58 -28.51
CA PHE A 129 -3.48 4.66 -27.22
C PHE A 129 -2.80 5.66 -26.28
N TYR A 130 -1.47 5.57 -26.12
CA TYR A 130 -0.74 6.50 -25.25
C TYR A 130 -0.72 7.93 -25.78
N GLY A 131 -0.71 8.12 -27.10
CA GLY A 131 -0.88 9.43 -27.71
C GLY A 131 -2.24 10.06 -27.39
N MET A 132 -3.30 9.26 -27.45
CA MET A 132 -4.65 9.70 -27.07
C MET A 132 -4.76 9.97 -25.56
N GLN A 133 -4.12 9.18 -24.71
CA GLN A 133 -4.05 9.48 -23.27
C GLN A 133 -3.38 10.86 -23.03
N SER A 134 -2.32 11.16 -23.76
CA SER A 134 -1.69 12.49 -23.68
C SER A 134 -2.58 13.59 -24.21
N PHE A 135 -3.34 13.35 -25.27
CA PHE A 135 -4.32 14.31 -25.76
C PHE A 135 -5.42 14.60 -24.72
N LEU A 136 -5.97 13.55 -24.06
CA LEU A 136 -6.94 13.77 -23.00
C LEU A 136 -6.34 14.54 -21.81
N GLN A 137 -5.05 14.36 -21.52
CA GLN A 137 -4.38 15.14 -20.48
C GLN A 137 -4.12 16.60 -20.85
N LEU A 138 -4.20 16.98 -22.15
CA LEU A 138 -4.21 18.36 -22.58
C LEU A 138 -5.59 19.04 -22.39
N LEU A 139 -6.67 18.28 -22.41
CA LEU A 139 -8.02 18.77 -22.11
C LEU A 139 -8.20 19.03 -20.60
N PRO A 140 -9.21 19.83 -20.22
CA PRO A 140 -9.63 19.97 -18.83
C PRO A 140 -9.77 18.60 -18.14
N ALA A 141 -9.36 18.53 -16.87
CA ALA A 141 -9.28 17.26 -16.16
C ALA A 141 -10.64 16.58 -15.96
N GLU A 142 -11.69 17.36 -16.02
CA GLU A 142 -13.11 16.95 -15.97
C GLU A 142 -13.49 15.99 -17.10
N ILE A 143 -12.65 15.84 -18.15
CA ILE A 143 -12.82 14.85 -19.23
C ILE A 143 -12.80 13.40 -18.69
N GLU A 144 -12.30 13.19 -17.48
CA GLU A 144 -12.28 11.89 -16.79
C GLU A 144 -13.55 11.62 -15.96
N SER A 145 -14.53 12.54 -15.99
CA SER A 145 -15.77 12.37 -15.24
C SER A 145 -16.60 11.18 -15.75
N ALA A 146 -17.21 10.44 -14.82
CA ALA A 146 -18.16 9.36 -15.12
C ALA A 146 -19.56 9.86 -15.54
N GLY A 147 -19.72 11.16 -15.77
CA GLY A 147 -20.98 11.76 -16.24
C GLY A 147 -20.76 13.15 -16.81
N ILE A 148 -21.79 13.68 -17.47
CA ILE A 148 -21.72 14.95 -18.19
C ILE A 148 -21.39 16.10 -17.24
N VAL A 149 -20.33 16.85 -17.57
CA VAL A 149 -19.93 18.07 -16.87
C VAL A 149 -20.29 19.26 -17.74
N ARG A 150 -21.00 20.24 -17.13
CA ARG A 150 -21.46 21.46 -17.81
C ARG A 150 -20.50 22.61 -17.50
N ASP A 151 -20.58 23.64 -18.34
CA ASP A 151 -19.83 24.91 -18.17
C ASP A 151 -18.30 24.73 -18.16
N VAL A 152 -17.80 23.77 -18.96
CA VAL A 152 -16.40 23.53 -19.19
C VAL A 152 -16.07 23.87 -20.64
N ASP A 153 -15.03 24.69 -20.84
CA ASP A 153 -14.44 24.93 -22.15
C ASP A 153 -13.50 23.78 -22.50
N TRP A 154 -13.98 22.88 -23.35
CA TRP A 154 -13.23 21.69 -23.77
C TRP A 154 -12.16 22.06 -24.80
N GLU A 155 -11.07 22.67 -24.33
CA GLU A 155 -9.97 23.14 -25.18
C GLU A 155 -8.64 22.48 -24.80
N ALA A 156 -7.92 21.97 -25.79
CA ALA A 156 -6.55 21.49 -25.67
C ALA A 156 -5.58 22.53 -26.25
N PRO A 157 -4.54 22.99 -25.52
CA PRO A 157 -3.57 23.91 -26.05
C PRO A 157 -2.83 23.30 -27.24
N ALA A 158 -2.55 24.11 -28.26
CA ALA A 158 -1.78 23.69 -29.41
C ALA A 158 -0.34 23.32 -28.99
N ALA A 159 0.09 22.15 -29.41
CA ALA A 159 1.38 21.58 -29.02
C ALA A 159 1.86 20.54 -30.02
N ASN A 160 3.16 20.34 -30.09
CA ASN A 160 3.78 19.17 -30.73
C ASN A 160 4.50 18.36 -29.69
N ILE A 161 4.17 17.05 -29.61
CA ILE A 161 4.72 16.11 -28.64
C ILE A 161 5.29 14.92 -29.40
N ILE A 162 6.55 14.59 -29.08
CA ILE A 162 7.18 13.33 -29.49
C ILE A 162 7.55 12.59 -28.21
N ASP A 163 7.06 11.39 -28.05
CA ASP A 163 7.16 10.69 -26.78
C ASP A 163 7.43 9.19 -26.93
N SER A 164 8.09 8.62 -25.95
CA SER A 164 8.33 7.17 -25.81
C SER A 164 8.80 6.87 -24.40
N PRO A 165 8.50 5.68 -23.86
CA PRO A 165 8.91 5.31 -22.50
C PRO A 165 10.41 5.10 -22.36
N ARG A 166 10.92 5.33 -21.14
CA ARG A 166 12.27 4.98 -20.72
C ARG A 166 12.41 3.47 -20.57
N PHE A 167 11.40 2.78 -19.96
CA PHE A 167 11.41 1.35 -19.72
C PHE A 167 10.22 0.66 -20.37
N ALA A 168 10.45 -0.57 -20.83
CA ALA A 168 9.42 -1.44 -21.39
C ALA A 168 8.47 -2.00 -20.31
N TYR A 169 8.99 -2.29 -19.10
CA TYR A 169 8.20 -2.76 -17.97
C TYR A 169 7.93 -1.61 -16.99
N ARG A 170 6.66 -1.33 -16.73
CA ARG A 170 6.19 -0.27 -15.82
C ARG A 170 5.06 -0.84 -14.99
N GLY A 171 5.40 -1.39 -13.81
CA GLY A 171 4.53 -2.26 -13.04
C GLY A 171 3.97 -1.65 -11.76
N ILE A 172 2.76 -2.08 -11.42
CA ILE A 172 2.18 -1.99 -10.08
C ILE A 172 1.81 -3.39 -9.63
N HIS A 173 2.27 -3.76 -8.44
CA HIS A 173 1.89 -5.00 -7.78
C HIS A 173 0.59 -4.80 -6.99
N MET A 174 -0.28 -5.79 -7.01
CA MET A 174 -1.54 -5.83 -6.26
C MET A 174 -1.65 -7.15 -5.51
N ASP A 175 -1.89 -7.06 -4.21
CA ASP A 175 -2.03 -8.20 -3.30
C ASP A 175 -3.50 -8.38 -2.87
N PRO A 176 -4.27 -9.28 -3.51
CA PRO A 176 -5.57 -9.72 -3.03
C PRO A 176 -5.49 -10.84 -2.00
N CYS A 177 -4.30 -11.39 -1.70
CA CYS A 177 -4.14 -12.53 -0.79
C CYS A 177 -4.39 -12.14 0.66
N ARG A 178 -3.78 -11.04 1.13
CA ARG A 178 -3.98 -10.58 2.50
C ARG A 178 -5.34 -9.92 2.65
N HIS A 179 -5.69 -8.96 1.78
CA HIS A 179 -7.05 -8.41 1.71
C HIS A 179 -7.55 -8.36 0.27
N PHE A 180 -8.68 -9.02 0.06
CA PHE A 180 -9.25 -9.26 -1.26
C PHE A 180 -9.67 -7.96 -1.97
N MET A 181 -9.59 -7.99 -3.30
CA MET A 181 -10.11 -6.94 -4.19
C MET A 181 -11.23 -7.51 -5.05
N THR A 182 -12.36 -6.82 -5.15
CA THR A 182 -13.42 -7.22 -6.08
C THR A 182 -13.00 -6.99 -7.54
N VAL A 183 -13.72 -7.62 -8.46
CA VAL A 183 -13.49 -7.44 -9.91
C VAL A 183 -13.57 -5.96 -10.31
N GLU A 184 -14.56 -5.24 -9.77
CA GLU A 184 -14.80 -3.83 -10.02
C GLU A 184 -13.63 -2.96 -9.49
N GLU A 185 -13.12 -3.28 -8.31
CA GLU A 185 -11.97 -2.58 -7.74
C GLU A 185 -10.71 -2.79 -8.58
N VAL A 186 -10.46 -4.02 -9.05
CA VAL A 186 -9.33 -4.30 -9.97
C VAL A 186 -9.49 -3.54 -11.29
N LYS A 187 -10.69 -3.55 -11.90
CA LYS A 187 -10.97 -2.81 -13.13
C LYS A 187 -10.81 -1.30 -12.95
N LYS A 188 -11.24 -0.75 -11.81
CA LYS A 188 -11.01 0.66 -11.48
C LYS A 188 -9.51 1.01 -11.47
N GLN A 189 -8.67 0.15 -10.86
CA GLN A 189 -7.23 0.38 -10.87
C GLN A 189 -6.63 0.29 -12.29
N ILE A 190 -7.11 -0.64 -13.12
CA ILE A 190 -6.72 -0.74 -14.53
C ILE A 190 -7.03 0.56 -15.27
N ASP A 191 -8.23 1.13 -15.10
CA ASP A 191 -8.61 2.40 -15.72
C ASP A 191 -7.68 3.54 -15.30
N VAL A 192 -7.50 3.72 -14.00
CA VAL A 192 -6.68 4.81 -13.45
C VAL A 192 -5.22 4.69 -13.87
N LEU A 193 -4.62 3.50 -13.75
CA LEU A 193 -3.22 3.29 -14.10
C LEU A 193 -2.95 3.47 -15.59
N SER A 194 -3.90 3.08 -16.46
CA SER A 194 -3.78 3.25 -17.91
C SER A 194 -3.70 4.72 -18.34
N MET A 195 -4.36 5.65 -17.63
CA MET A 195 -4.27 7.08 -17.89
C MET A 195 -2.84 7.60 -17.77
N PHE A 196 -2.05 7.02 -16.88
CA PHE A 196 -0.67 7.40 -16.58
C PHE A 196 0.36 6.45 -17.22
N LYS A 197 -0.05 5.68 -18.24
CA LYS A 197 0.82 4.84 -19.07
C LYS A 197 1.57 3.73 -18.30
N ILE A 198 1.06 3.30 -17.14
CA ILE A 198 1.44 2.02 -16.53
C ILE A 198 0.95 0.91 -17.46
N ASN A 199 1.78 -0.10 -17.71
CA ASN A 199 1.46 -1.16 -18.68
C ASN A 199 1.47 -2.58 -18.09
N THR A 200 1.74 -2.71 -16.80
CA THR A 200 1.81 -4.03 -16.17
C THR A 200 1.18 -3.99 -14.78
N ILE A 201 0.34 -4.98 -14.52
CA ILE A 201 -0.14 -5.32 -13.18
C ILE A 201 0.46 -6.67 -12.82
N HIS A 202 1.23 -6.71 -11.75
CA HIS A 202 1.69 -7.92 -11.11
C HIS A 202 0.64 -8.33 -10.07
N TRP A 203 -0.03 -9.45 -10.29
CA TRP A 203 -1.18 -9.88 -9.52
C TRP A 203 -0.83 -11.05 -8.62
N HIS A 204 -0.69 -10.78 -7.33
CA HIS A 204 -0.27 -11.73 -6.30
C HIS A 204 -1.45 -12.60 -5.86
N LEU A 205 -1.61 -13.75 -6.52
CA LEU A 205 -2.83 -14.58 -6.42
C LEU A 205 -2.77 -15.68 -5.38
N THR A 206 -1.57 -15.98 -4.84
CA THR A 206 -1.39 -17.03 -3.84
C THR A 206 -0.43 -16.59 -2.75
N ASP A 207 -0.75 -16.90 -1.48
CA ASP A 207 0.08 -16.65 -0.32
C ASP A 207 -0.41 -17.48 0.87
N ASP A 208 0.30 -17.46 1.98
CA ASP A 208 -0.03 -18.15 3.25
C ASP A 208 -1.43 -17.84 3.78
N GLN A 209 -1.91 -16.58 3.58
CA GLN A 209 -3.18 -16.08 4.10
C GLN A 209 -4.36 -16.31 3.16
N GLY A 210 -4.11 -16.69 1.93
CA GLY A 210 -5.21 -16.93 1.00
C GLY A 210 -4.79 -17.31 -0.41
N TRP A 211 -5.56 -18.23 -0.98
CA TRP A 211 -5.51 -18.63 -2.39
C TRP A 211 -6.62 -17.94 -3.15
N ARG A 212 -6.32 -17.19 -4.21
CA ARG A 212 -7.28 -16.27 -4.86
C ARG A 212 -7.67 -16.62 -6.28
N ILE A 213 -7.27 -17.78 -6.80
CA ILE A 213 -7.57 -18.21 -8.16
C ILE A 213 -8.29 -19.57 -8.17
N GLU A 214 -9.40 -19.68 -8.91
CA GLU A 214 -10.06 -20.96 -9.15
C GLU A 214 -9.18 -21.90 -9.98
N ILE A 215 -8.90 -23.09 -9.43
CA ILE A 215 -8.27 -24.21 -10.14
C ILE A 215 -9.27 -25.35 -10.14
N LYS A 216 -9.84 -25.66 -11.29
CA LYS A 216 -10.96 -26.63 -11.43
C LYS A 216 -10.56 -28.04 -11.02
N GLN A 217 -9.30 -28.41 -11.27
CA GLN A 217 -8.75 -29.71 -10.85
C GLN A 217 -8.56 -29.80 -9.33
N TYR A 218 -8.41 -28.64 -8.65
CA TYR A 218 -8.16 -28.58 -7.21
C TYR A 218 -9.12 -27.61 -6.50
N PRO A 219 -10.45 -27.92 -6.45
CA PRO A 219 -11.44 -26.98 -5.91
C PRO A 219 -11.22 -26.61 -4.44
N GLY A 220 -10.58 -27.47 -3.65
CA GLY A 220 -10.21 -27.18 -2.26
C GLY A 220 -9.30 -25.96 -2.10
N LEU A 221 -8.55 -25.57 -3.12
CA LEU A 221 -7.73 -24.35 -3.10
C LEU A 221 -8.59 -23.10 -2.90
N ALA A 222 -9.70 -22.99 -3.62
CA ALA A 222 -10.64 -21.88 -3.48
C ALA A 222 -11.52 -22.03 -2.23
N GLU A 223 -12.03 -23.22 -1.94
CA GLU A 223 -12.99 -23.46 -0.86
C GLU A 223 -12.34 -23.41 0.52
N ILE A 224 -11.15 -23.98 0.69
CA ILE A 224 -10.42 -24.05 1.96
C ILE A 224 -9.34 -22.98 2.00
N GLY A 225 -8.45 -22.95 0.97
CA GLY A 225 -7.36 -21.99 0.90
C GLY A 225 -7.83 -20.54 0.70
N GLY A 226 -9.05 -20.34 0.16
CA GLY A 226 -9.64 -19.02 -0.05
C GLY A 226 -10.17 -18.34 1.24
N ARG A 227 -10.17 -19.03 2.38
CA ARG A 227 -10.70 -18.52 3.67
C ARG A 227 -9.69 -18.63 4.78
N ARG A 228 -9.85 -17.83 5.84
CA ARG A 228 -9.13 -17.94 7.10
C ARG A 228 -10.01 -17.50 8.28
N ILE A 229 -9.61 -17.85 9.49
CA ILE A 229 -10.22 -17.31 10.70
C ILE A 229 -9.30 -16.23 11.24
N GLU A 230 -9.77 -14.99 11.27
CA GLU A 230 -9.03 -13.85 11.83
C GLU A 230 -8.77 -14.04 13.33
N GLY A 231 -7.82 -13.28 13.88
CA GLY A 231 -7.45 -13.37 15.29
C GLY A 231 -8.60 -13.15 16.26
N GLU A 232 -9.61 -12.40 15.82
CA GLU A 232 -10.86 -12.12 16.55
C GLU A 232 -11.90 -13.24 16.42
N GLY A 233 -11.59 -14.32 15.72
CA GLY A 233 -12.48 -15.45 15.50
C GLY A 233 -13.50 -15.24 14.38
N VAL A 234 -13.35 -14.19 13.59
CA VAL A 234 -14.23 -13.88 12.46
C VAL A 234 -13.75 -14.63 11.21
N GLU A 235 -14.67 -15.26 10.48
CA GLU A 235 -14.35 -15.91 9.21
C GLU A 235 -14.17 -14.86 8.11
N TYR A 236 -13.02 -14.90 7.41
CA TYR A 236 -12.68 -14.09 6.24
C TYR A 236 -12.69 -14.97 5.00
N GLY A 237 -13.65 -14.76 4.10
CA GLY A 237 -13.79 -15.51 2.86
C GLY A 237 -14.89 -16.58 2.88
N PRO A 238 -14.90 -17.56 1.93
CA PRO A 238 -13.86 -17.72 0.91
C PRO A 238 -13.91 -16.61 -0.14
N PHE A 239 -12.74 -16.04 -0.45
CA PHE A 239 -12.57 -15.04 -1.48
C PHE A 239 -11.61 -15.55 -2.55
N TYR A 240 -12.05 -15.60 -3.79
CA TYR A 240 -11.25 -15.98 -4.95
C TYR A 240 -11.90 -15.46 -6.23
N TYR A 241 -11.15 -15.45 -7.30
CA TYR A 241 -11.64 -15.14 -8.64
C TYR A 241 -11.92 -16.43 -9.38
N THR A 242 -13.09 -16.53 -10.00
CA THR A 242 -13.40 -17.59 -10.96
C THR A 242 -12.57 -17.40 -12.23
N GLN A 243 -12.35 -18.47 -12.99
CA GLN A 243 -11.62 -18.37 -14.24
C GLN A 243 -12.29 -17.43 -15.25
N GLU A 244 -13.61 -17.30 -15.20
CA GLU A 244 -14.35 -16.38 -16.08
C GLU A 244 -14.12 -14.90 -15.66
N GLU A 245 -14.09 -14.60 -14.36
CA GLU A 245 -13.74 -13.28 -13.86
C GLU A 245 -12.29 -12.91 -14.20
N ILE A 246 -11.38 -13.86 -14.14
CA ILE A 246 -9.98 -13.63 -14.56
C ILE A 246 -9.89 -13.32 -16.05
N LYS A 247 -10.58 -14.08 -16.91
CA LYS A 247 -10.62 -13.81 -18.35
C LYS A 247 -11.20 -12.43 -18.65
N ASP A 248 -12.25 -12.04 -17.93
CA ASP A 248 -12.86 -10.71 -18.05
C ASP A 248 -11.88 -9.60 -17.65
N ILE A 249 -11.20 -9.74 -16.50
CA ILE A 249 -10.17 -8.78 -16.06
C ILE A 249 -9.01 -8.70 -17.06
N VAL A 250 -8.49 -9.84 -17.52
CA VAL A 250 -7.37 -9.89 -18.48
C VAL A 250 -7.75 -9.24 -19.82
N SER A 251 -8.97 -9.51 -20.31
CA SER A 251 -9.48 -8.88 -21.52
C SER A 251 -9.65 -7.37 -21.35
N TYR A 252 -10.22 -6.95 -20.23
CA TYR A 252 -10.41 -5.54 -19.87
C TYR A 252 -9.09 -4.77 -19.79
N ALA A 253 -8.06 -5.39 -19.21
CA ALA A 253 -6.72 -4.83 -19.13
C ALA A 253 -6.06 -4.73 -20.52
N ALA A 254 -6.23 -5.76 -21.35
CA ALA A 254 -5.67 -5.80 -22.70
C ALA A 254 -6.21 -4.69 -23.62
N GLU A 255 -7.49 -4.33 -23.47
CA GLU A 255 -8.09 -3.19 -24.18
C GLU A 255 -7.45 -1.85 -23.81
N ARG A 256 -6.80 -1.77 -22.65
CA ARG A 256 -6.08 -0.60 -22.13
C ARG A 256 -4.56 -0.74 -22.22
N PHE A 257 -4.10 -1.76 -22.95
CA PHE A 257 -2.69 -2.09 -23.14
C PHE A 257 -1.93 -2.36 -21.83
N ILE A 258 -2.64 -2.85 -20.81
CA ILE A 258 -2.07 -3.37 -19.57
C ILE A 258 -1.98 -4.89 -19.65
N THR A 259 -0.80 -5.43 -19.35
CA THR A 259 -0.56 -6.86 -19.21
C THR A 259 -0.71 -7.27 -17.76
N ILE A 260 -1.50 -8.32 -17.50
CA ILE A 260 -1.58 -8.94 -16.19
C ILE A 260 -0.54 -10.05 -16.11
N ILE A 261 0.34 -9.99 -15.12
CA ILE A 261 1.31 -11.03 -14.78
C ILE A 261 0.82 -11.71 -13.51
N PRO A 262 0.41 -12.99 -13.57
CA PRO A 262 0.02 -13.73 -12.37
C PRO A 262 1.24 -14.11 -11.55
N GLU A 263 1.10 -14.12 -10.23
CA GLU A 263 2.05 -14.75 -9.33
C GLU A 263 1.47 -16.01 -8.70
N LEU A 264 2.24 -17.09 -8.79
CA LEU A 264 2.06 -18.32 -8.06
C LEU A 264 3.30 -18.49 -7.17
N GLU A 265 3.13 -18.35 -5.88
CA GLU A 265 4.23 -18.50 -4.93
C GLU A 265 4.76 -19.93 -4.88
N ILE A 266 6.08 -20.10 -4.97
CA ILE A 266 6.74 -21.42 -4.98
C ILE A 266 8.15 -21.27 -4.40
N PRO A 267 8.55 -22.14 -3.47
CA PRO A 267 7.81 -23.14 -2.69
C PRO A 267 7.46 -22.67 -1.28
N GLY A 268 7.74 -21.39 -0.96
CA GLY A 268 7.30 -20.69 0.25
C GLY A 268 5.92 -20.07 0.04
N HIS A 269 5.38 -19.40 1.07
CA HIS A 269 4.11 -18.68 1.04
C HIS A 269 2.91 -19.48 0.50
N GLU A 270 2.87 -20.79 0.82
CA GLU A 270 1.91 -21.74 0.28
C GLU A 270 1.05 -22.42 1.35
N LEU A 271 0.96 -21.84 2.56
CA LEU A 271 0.17 -22.46 3.64
C LEU A 271 -1.31 -22.57 3.27
N ALA A 272 -1.86 -21.64 2.50
CA ALA A 272 -3.24 -21.73 2.03
C ALA A 272 -3.47 -22.97 1.13
N ALA A 273 -2.54 -23.26 0.21
CA ALA A 273 -2.61 -24.48 -0.61
C ALA A 273 -2.37 -25.75 0.24
N ILE A 274 -1.40 -25.69 1.16
CA ILE A 274 -1.10 -26.82 2.06
C ILE A 274 -2.29 -27.09 2.99
N SER A 275 -3.05 -26.09 3.40
CA SER A 275 -4.26 -26.28 4.21
C SER A 275 -5.33 -27.08 3.49
N ALA A 276 -5.48 -26.87 2.18
CA ALA A 276 -6.39 -27.62 1.33
C ALA A 276 -5.85 -29.03 1.01
N TYR A 277 -4.53 -29.14 0.82
CA TYR A 277 -3.84 -30.38 0.44
C TYR A 277 -2.59 -30.60 1.29
N PRO A 278 -2.74 -31.10 2.55
CA PRO A 278 -1.64 -31.23 3.50
C PRO A 278 -0.47 -32.08 2.98
N GLY A 279 -0.75 -33.01 2.06
CA GLY A 279 0.26 -33.83 1.40
C GLY A 279 1.35 -33.04 0.64
N LEU A 280 1.16 -31.76 0.38
CA LEU A 280 2.14 -30.88 -0.27
C LEU A 280 3.32 -30.55 0.66
N SER A 281 3.13 -30.51 1.99
CA SER A 281 4.20 -30.26 2.96
C SER A 281 5.05 -31.50 3.24
N CYS A 282 6.20 -31.32 3.89
CA CYS A 282 7.10 -32.44 4.26
C CYS A 282 6.42 -33.46 5.18
N LYS A 283 5.69 -33.00 6.19
CA LYS A 283 5.04 -33.86 7.19
C LYS A 283 3.65 -34.31 6.76
N GLY A 284 2.90 -33.52 6.03
CA GLY A 284 1.53 -33.82 5.65
C GLY A 284 0.52 -33.61 6.79
N ASP A 285 0.89 -32.90 7.84
CA ASP A 285 0.00 -32.60 8.96
C ASP A 285 -1.10 -31.62 8.53
N PRO A 286 -2.35 -31.77 9.03
CA PRO A 286 -3.40 -30.79 8.79
C PRO A 286 -3.02 -29.42 9.36
N VAL A 287 -3.24 -28.38 8.57
CA VAL A 287 -3.00 -26.98 8.93
C VAL A 287 -4.16 -26.11 8.47
N THR A 288 -4.23 -24.88 8.93
CA THR A 288 -5.18 -23.86 8.47
C THR A 288 -4.44 -22.74 7.77
N PRO A 289 -5.10 -22.00 6.85
CA PRO A 289 -4.49 -20.81 6.27
C PRO A 289 -4.05 -19.85 7.38
N ARG A 290 -2.97 -19.12 7.12
CA ARG A 290 -2.35 -18.24 8.11
C ARG A 290 -3.28 -17.06 8.42
N ASN A 291 -3.38 -16.71 9.69
CA ASN A 291 -4.19 -15.59 10.15
C ASN A 291 -3.39 -14.48 10.85
N ILE A 292 -2.08 -14.55 10.71
CA ILE A 292 -1.14 -13.51 11.14
C ILE A 292 -0.22 -13.14 9.98
N TRP A 293 0.36 -11.94 10.02
CA TRP A 293 1.31 -11.49 9.00
C TRP A 293 2.69 -12.13 9.20
N GLY A 294 3.54 -12.07 8.17
CA GLY A 294 4.90 -12.60 8.20
C GLY A 294 5.04 -13.96 7.53
N VAL A 295 6.21 -14.57 7.66
CA VAL A 295 6.63 -15.80 6.96
C VAL A 295 6.18 -17.06 7.71
N GLU A 296 5.74 -18.08 6.97
CA GLU A 296 5.37 -19.39 7.51
C GLU A 296 6.49 -20.41 7.33
N ASP A 297 6.77 -21.22 8.37
CA ASP A 297 7.80 -22.27 8.33
C ASP A 297 7.39 -23.53 7.56
N ILE A 298 6.08 -23.73 7.34
CA ILE A 298 5.55 -24.87 6.58
C ILE A 298 5.52 -24.48 5.11
N VAL A 299 6.38 -25.12 4.35
CA VAL A 299 6.55 -24.89 2.92
C VAL A 299 6.34 -26.18 2.13
N MET A 300 6.19 -26.09 0.82
CA MET A 300 6.10 -27.27 -0.05
C MET A 300 7.33 -28.17 0.06
N CYS A 301 7.12 -29.45 -0.16
CA CYS A 301 8.16 -30.49 -0.06
C CYS A 301 8.74 -30.84 -1.44
N PRO A 302 9.89 -30.31 -1.84
CA PRO A 302 10.50 -30.63 -3.13
C PRO A 302 11.03 -32.07 -3.25
N GLY A 303 11.03 -32.82 -2.17
CA GLY A 303 11.33 -34.25 -2.18
C GLY A 303 10.21 -35.12 -2.76
N LYS A 304 8.97 -34.61 -2.83
CA LYS A 304 7.79 -35.34 -3.32
C LYS A 304 7.52 -35.01 -4.78
N GLU A 305 7.43 -36.02 -5.64
CA GLU A 305 7.06 -35.85 -7.05
C GLU A 305 5.62 -35.34 -7.21
N SER A 306 4.72 -35.72 -6.29
CA SER A 306 3.36 -35.25 -6.29
C SER A 306 3.21 -33.72 -6.12
N VAL A 307 4.19 -33.05 -5.51
CA VAL A 307 4.21 -31.58 -5.42
C VAL A 307 4.44 -30.98 -6.80
N PHE A 308 5.36 -31.53 -7.58
CA PHE A 308 5.59 -31.05 -8.95
C PHE A 308 4.38 -31.33 -9.86
N THR A 309 3.78 -32.52 -9.74
CA THR A 309 2.55 -32.84 -10.49
C THR A 309 1.42 -31.86 -10.13
N PHE A 310 1.27 -31.49 -8.84
CA PHE A 310 0.32 -30.49 -8.42
C PHE A 310 0.61 -29.12 -9.05
N LEU A 311 1.86 -28.65 -8.95
CA LEU A 311 2.27 -27.35 -9.53
C LEU A 311 2.10 -27.34 -11.07
N GLU A 312 2.48 -28.41 -11.75
CA GLU A 312 2.31 -28.56 -13.20
C GLU A 312 0.83 -28.45 -13.60
N ASN A 313 -0.08 -29.13 -12.90
CA ASN A 313 -1.51 -29.07 -13.15
C ASN A 313 -2.11 -27.67 -12.86
N VAL A 314 -1.67 -26.99 -11.81
CA VAL A 314 -2.06 -25.59 -11.50
C VAL A 314 -1.58 -24.66 -12.61
N ILE A 315 -0.33 -24.78 -13.02
CA ILE A 315 0.26 -23.97 -14.09
C ILE A 315 -0.48 -24.18 -15.41
N ASP A 316 -0.87 -25.41 -15.77
CA ASP A 316 -1.63 -25.71 -16.99
C ASP A 316 -2.93 -24.91 -17.07
N GLU A 317 -3.66 -24.79 -15.96
CA GLU A 317 -4.87 -23.98 -15.92
C GLU A 317 -4.55 -22.47 -15.95
N MET A 318 -3.54 -22.02 -15.22
CA MET A 318 -3.17 -20.60 -15.15
C MET A 318 -2.65 -20.06 -16.48
N VAL A 319 -1.79 -20.78 -17.19
CA VAL A 319 -1.23 -20.29 -18.47
C VAL A 319 -2.29 -20.08 -19.55
N ALA A 320 -3.41 -20.81 -19.47
CA ALA A 320 -4.54 -20.63 -20.38
C ALA A 320 -5.32 -19.32 -20.09
N LEU A 321 -5.22 -18.78 -18.88
CA LEU A 321 -5.90 -17.57 -18.45
C LEU A 321 -5.07 -16.31 -18.71
N PHE A 322 -3.74 -16.42 -18.66
CA PHE A 322 -2.82 -15.31 -18.74
C PHE A 322 -1.93 -15.39 -19.99
N PRO A 323 -2.30 -14.68 -21.08
CA PRO A 323 -1.62 -14.79 -22.38
C PRO A 323 -0.24 -14.08 -22.40
N GLY A 324 0.09 -13.27 -21.40
CA GLY A 324 1.37 -12.55 -21.31
C GLY A 324 2.60 -13.47 -21.31
N THR A 325 3.74 -12.95 -21.73
CA THR A 325 5.01 -13.70 -21.81
C THR A 325 5.55 -14.07 -20.43
N TYR A 326 5.34 -13.22 -19.43
CA TYR A 326 5.90 -13.42 -18.10
C TYR A 326 4.93 -14.14 -17.16
N PHE A 327 5.50 -14.96 -16.29
CA PHE A 327 4.82 -15.64 -15.20
C PHE A 327 5.69 -15.50 -13.95
N HIS A 328 5.15 -14.91 -12.88
CA HIS A 328 5.88 -14.74 -11.63
C HIS A 328 5.72 -15.99 -10.75
N ILE A 329 6.82 -16.49 -10.21
CA ILE A 329 6.87 -17.73 -9.41
C ILE A 329 7.20 -17.47 -7.94
N GLY A 330 7.18 -16.22 -7.48
CA GLY A 330 7.60 -15.85 -6.14
C GLY A 330 9.05 -16.19 -5.87
N GLY A 331 9.28 -17.09 -4.93
CA GLY A 331 10.60 -17.63 -4.59
C GLY A 331 11.29 -16.94 -3.43
N ASP A 332 10.61 -15.98 -2.80
CA ASP A 332 11.10 -15.24 -1.64
C ASP A 332 10.87 -16.01 -0.32
N GLU A 333 11.56 -15.56 0.69
CA GLU A 333 11.37 -15.87 2.12
C GLU A 333 11.09 -17.35 2.46
N CYS A 334 11.47 -18.29 1.62
CA CYS A 334 11.22 -19.71 1.84
C CYS A 334 12.13 -20.28 2.94
N PRO A 335 11.64 -20.69 4.12
CA PRO A 335 12.41 -21.37 5.15
C PRO A 335 12.79 -22.78 4.73
N LYS A 336 14.04 -23.19 4.99
CA LYS A 336 14.58 -24.47 4.58
C LYS A 336 14.67 -25.50 5.72
N GLU A 337 14.23 -25.15 6.94
CA GLU A 337 14.41 -25.99 8.13
C GLU A 337 13.64 -27.33 8.02
N SER A 338 12.44 -27.32 7.45
CA SER A 338 11.65 -28.53 7.24
C SER A 338 12.33 -29.50 6.27
N TRP A 339 13.10 -28.99 5.28
CA TRP A 339 13.80 -29.80 4.28
C TRP A 339 15.03 -30.51 4.86
N LYS A 340 15.73 -29.88 5.81
CA LYS A 340 16.91 -30.46 6.47
C LYS A 340 16.60 -31.79 7.16
N SER A 341 15.42 -31.89 7.77
CA SER A 341 14.98 -33.07 8.50
C SER A 341 14.11 -34.03 7.66
N CYS A 342 13.70 -33.64 6.45
CA CYS A 342 12.82 -34.44 5.60
C CYS A 342 13.59 -35.49 4.81
N PRO A 343 13.34 -36.81 5.03
CA PRO A 343 14.07 -37.85 4.30
C PRO A 343 13.91 -37.81 2.79
N LEU A 344 12.74 -37.34 2.30
CA LEU A 344 12.45 -37.21 0.87
C LEU A 344 13.22 -36.05 0.23
N CYS A 345 13.32 -34.90 0.93
CA CYS A 345 14.13 -33.78 0.47
C CYS A 345 15.62 -34.14 0.44
N GLN A 346 16.12 -34.80 1.49
CA GLN A 346 17.51 -35.24 1.55
C GLN A 346 17.81 -36.31 0.46
N LYS A 347 16.86 -37.22 0.19
CA LYS A 347 16.94 -38.16 -0.91
C LYS A 347 17.05 -37.44 -2.28
N ARG A 348 16.18 -36.44 -2.51
CA ARG A 348 16.19 -35.62 -3.73
C ARG A 348 17.53 -34.92 -3.91
N ILE A 349 18.09 -34.31 -2.86
CA ILE A 349 19.42 -33.69 -2.88
C ILE A 349 20.48 -34.67 -3.36
N LEU A 350 20.46 -35.92 -2.87
CA LEU A 350 21.40 -36.93 -3.25
C LEU A 350 21.21 -37.42 -4.71
N GLU A 351 19.95 -37.64 -5.12
CA GLU A 351 19.62 -38.15 -6.46
C GLU A 351 19.96 -37.12 -7.56
N GLU A 352 19.72 -35.85 -7.30
CA GLU A 352 20.02 -34.74 -8.22
C GLU A 352 21.49 -34.27 -8.13
N GLY A 353 22.29 -34.88 -7.24
CA GLY A 353 23.71 -34.55 -7.05
C GLY A 353 23.95 -33.12 -6.53
N ILE A 354 22.97 -32.56 -5.83
CA ILE A 354 23.04 -31.20 -5.26
C ILE A 354 24.08 -31.18 -4.13
N LYS A 355 25.11 -30.35 -4.29
CA LYS A 355 26.18 -30.21 -3.30
C LYS A 355 26.38 -28.76 -2.90
N PRO A 356 26.61 -28.45 -1.61
CA PRO A 356 26.91 -27.08 -1.18
C PRO A 356 28.14 -26.55 -1.89
N ASP A 357 28.14 -25.27 -2.24
CA ASP A 357 29.21 -24.62 -3.00
C ASP A 357 30.11 -23.69 -2.15
N GLY A 358 30.02 -23.79 -0.82
CA GLY A 358 30.76 -22.98 0.14
C GLY A 358 30.11 -21.61 0.41
N LYS A 359 29.12 -21.20 -0.41
CA LYS A 359 28.28 -20.03 -0.19
C LYS A 359 26.85 -20.42 0.17
N HIS A 360 26.37 -21.51 -0.42
CA HIS A 360 24.99 -21.97 -0.29
C HIS A 360 24.95 -23.39 0.27
N THR A 361 23.95 -23.65 1.12
CA THR A 361 23.67 -25.00 1.63
C THR A 361 22.99 -25.86 0.55
N SER A 362 22.94 -27.17 0.76
CA SER A 362 22.23 -28.08 -0.16
C SER A 362 20.74 -27.73 -0.26
N GLU A 363 20.13 -27.25 0.81
CA GLU A 363 18.71 -26.86 0.83
C GLU A 363 18.45 -25.56 0.07
N GLN A 364 19.39 -24.61 0.10
CA GLN A 364 19.31 -23.41 -0.75
C GLN A 364 19.42 -23.79 -2.24
N LEU A 365 20.31 -24.72 -2.57
CA LEU A 365 20.42 -25.22 -3.95
C LEU A 365 19.25 -26.14 -4.34
N LEU A 366 18.58 -26.79 -3.37
CA LEU A 366 17.31 -27.50 -3.61
C LEU A 366 16.17 -26.50 -3.97
N HIS A 367 16.18 -25.31 -3.40
CA HIS A 367 15.28 -24.23 -3.83
C HIS A 367 15.53 -23.87 -5.31
N THR A 368 16.77 -23.69 -5.70
CA THR A 368 17.13 -23.46 -7.12
C THR A 368 16.64 -24.57 -8.04
N TYR A 369 16.76 -25.84 -7.61
CA TYR A 369 16.23 -26.98 -8.37
C TYR A 369 14.72 -26.84 -8.61
N VAL A 370 13.95 -26.39 -7.62
CA VAL A 370 12.50 -26.13 -7.79
C VAL A 370 12.27 -25.04 -8.84
N VAL A 371 12.95 -23.90 -8.70
CA VAL A 371 12.86 -22.76 -9.64
C VAL A 371 13.19 -23.19 -11.07
N GLU A 372 14.29 -23.91 -11.27
CA GLU A 372 14.68 -24.40 -12.59
C GLU A 372 13.67 -25.39 -13.18
N ARG A 373 13.15 -26.31 -12.37
CA ARG A 373 12.22 -27.32 -12.84
C ARG A 373 10.90 -26.68 -13.29
N ILE A 374 10.37 -25.74 -12.52
CA ILE A 374 9.16 -24.99 -12.85
C ILE A 374 9.41 -24.05 -14.04
N GLY A 375 10.57 -23.39 -14.10
CA GLY A 375 10.95 -22.57 -15.24
C GLY A 375 11.00 -23.37 -16.55
N LYS A 376 11.58 -24.59 -16.53
CA LYS A 376 11.58 -25.51 -17.67
C LYS A 376 10.17 -25.97 -18.07
N TYR A 377 9.27 -26.12 -17.08
CA TYR A 377 7.88 -26.47 -17.36
C TYR A 377 7.15 -25.31 -18.05
N LEU A 378 7.24 -24.09 -17.51
CA LEU A 378 6.64 -22.88 -18.06
C LEU A 378 7.18 -22.55 -19.47
N ALA A 379 8.46 -22.84 -19.74
CA ALA A 379 9.05 -22.64 -21.06
C ALA A 379 8.38 -23.47 -22.18
N ARG A 380 7.67 -24.56 -21.86
CA ARG A 380 6.87 -25.34 -22.82
C ARG A 380 5.67 -24.55 -23.37
N TYR A 381 5.26 -23.51 -22.63
CA TYR A 381 4.18 -22.60 -22.99
C TYR A 381 4.70 -21.24 -23.46
N ASP A 382 5.99 -21.15 -23.86
CA ASP A 382 6.67 -19.92 -24.25
C ASP A 382 6.63 -18.84 -23.14
N LYS A 383 6.52 -19.25 -21.86
CA LYS A 383 6.57 -18.36 -20.72
C LYS A 383 8.00 -18.18 -20.21
N LYS A 384 8.31 -16.95 -19.78
CA LYS A 384 9.52 -16.60 -19.04
C LYS A 384 9.18 -16.39 -17.58
N ILE A 385 9.99 -16.94 -16.69
CA ILE A 385 9.78 -16.72 -15.25
C ILE A 385 10.27 -15.35 -14.82
N ILE A 386 9.56 -14.77 -13.87
CA ILE A 386 10.04 -13.72 -12.97
C ILE A 386 10.07 -14.34 -11.58
N GLY A 387 11.05 -14.02 -10.77
CA GLY A 387 11.09 -14.36 -9.35
C GLY A 387 11.74 -13.26 -8.53
N TRP A 388 11.42 -13.22 -7.25
CA TRP A 388 12.06 -12.31 -6.32
C TRP A 388 13.56 -12.58 -6.25
N ASP A 389 14.37 -11.63 -5.77
CA ASP A 389 15.83 -11.70 -5.90
C ASP A 389 16.50 -12.82 -5.09
N GLU A 390 15.75 -13.56 -4.24
CA GLU A 390 16.19 -14.78 -3.57
C GLU A 390 16.48 -15.94 -4.53
N ILE A 391 15.85 -15.98 -5.70
CA ILE A 391 16.15 -17.04 -6.67
C ILE A 391 17.60 -16.98 -7.17
N LEU A 392 18.31 -15.85 -6.98
CA LEU A 392 19.74 -15.71 -7.22
C LEU A 392 20.63 -16.45 -6.21
N GLU A 393 20.09 -16.93 -5.08
CA GLU A 393 20.85 -17.76 -4.12
C GLU A 393 21.40 -19.05 -4.75
N GLY A 394 20.90 -19.43 -5.92
CA GLY A 394 21.51 -20.43 -6.78
C GLY A 394 21.99 -19.79 -8.10
N LYS A 395 21.90 -20.55 -9.16
CA LYS A 395 22.19 -20.08 -10.53
C LYS A 395 20.98 -20.40 -11.41
N PRO A 396 19.91 -19.59 -11.34
CA PRO A 396 18.75 -19.83 -12.18
C PRO A 396 19.14 -19.78 -13.67
N ASP A 397 18.29 -20.35 -14.53
CA ASP A 397 18.49 -20.28 -15.98
C ASP A 397 18.59 -18.81 -16.43
N SER A 398 19.47 -18.51 -17.37
CA SER A 398 19.77 -17.16 -17.85
C SER A 398 18.55 -16.42 -18.44
N THR A 399 17.47 -17.12 -18.74
CA THR A 399 16.20 -16.53 -19.22
C THR A 399 15.32 -16.03 -18.10
N ALA A 400 15.62 -16.35 -16.83
CA ALA A 400 14.90 -15.86 -15.68
C ALA A 400 15.10 -14.35 -15.51
N THR A 401 14.01 -13.64 -15.27
CA THR A 401 14.03 -12.21 -14.91
C THR A 401 13.97 -12.07 -13.39
N ILE A 402 14.77 -11.19 -12.82
CA ILE A 402 14.91 -11.03 -11.38
C ILE A 402 14.16 -9.77 -10.91
N MET A 403 13.29 -9.91 -9.95
CA MET A 403 12.63 -8.77 -9.31
C MET A 403 13.33 -8.42 -8.00
N SER A 404 14.03 -7.26 -8.01
CA SER A 404 14.88 -6.82 -6.90
C SER A 404 14.08 -5.97 -5.90
N TRP A 405 13.73 -6.54 -4.74
CA TRP A 405 12.88 -5.89 -3.73
C TRP A 405 13.61 -5.50 -2.44
N ARG A 406 14.64 -6.24 -2.04
CA ARG A 406 15.41 -6.02 -0.81
C ARG A 406 16.35 -4.80 -0.87
N GLY A 407 16.51 -4.23 -2.06
CA GLY A 407 17.38 -3.09 -2.36
C GLY A 407 17.85 -3.15 -3.81
N ASP A 408 18.83 -2.32 -4.18
CA ASP A 408 19.37 -2.32 -5.56
C ASP A 408 20.36 -3.47 -5.81
N ALA A 409 20.86 -4.12 -4.76
CA ALA A 409 21.91 -5.13 -4.85
C ALA A 409 21.47 -6.37 -5.65
N GLY A 410 20.22 -6.81 -5.53
CA GLY A 410 19.66 -7.93 -6.28
C GLY A 410 19.68 -7.64 -7.77
N GLY A 411 19.20 -6.47 -8.20
CA GLY A 411 19.19 -6.04 -9.60
C GLY A 411 20.59 -5.86 -10.18
N ILE A 412 21.53 -5.33 -9.40
CA ILE A 412 22.94 -5.22 -9.78
C ILE A 412 23.53 -6.62 -10.00
N SER A 413 23.29 -7.55 -9.07
CA SER A 413 23.79 -8.92 -9.15
C SER A 413 23.20 -9.66 -10.36
N ALA A 414 21.90 -9.47 -10.63
CA ALA A 414 21.23 -10.01 -11.81
C ALA A 414 21.89 -9.51 -13.10
N ALA A 415 22.04 -8.20 -13.27
CA ALA A 415 22.67 -7.60 -14.44
C ALA A 415 24.11 -8.04 -14.64
N LEU A 416 24.89 -8.16 -13.56
CA LEU A 416 26.27 -8.68 -13.63
C LEU A 416 26.31 -10.13 -14.07
N SER A 417 25.34 -10.93 -13.71
CA SER A 417 25.20 -12.34 -14.08
C SER A 417 24.56 -12.55 -15.45
N GLY A 418 24.09 -11.48 -16.12
CA GLY A 418 23.47 -11.52 -17.44
C GLY A 418 21.98 -11.78 -17.46
N HIS A 419 21.30 -11.63 -16.30
CA HIS A 419 19.84 -11.66 -16.19
C HIS A 419 19.24 -10.28 -16.37
N ASP A 420 18.06 -10.21 -16.96
CA ASP A 420 17.23 -9.00 -16.89
C ASP A 420 16.70 -8.80 -15.48
N ALA A 421 16.55 -7.54 -15.09
CA ALA A 421 16.07 -7.19 -13.77
C ALA A 421 14.96 -6.12 -13.82
N ILE A 422 13.98 -6.26 -12.90
CA ILE A 422 12.94 -5.28 -12.59
C ILE A 422 13.23 -4.76 -11.19
N MET A 423 13.32 -3.43 -11.06
CA MET A 423 13.64 -2.80 -9.79
C MET A 423 12.37 -2.48 -9.02
N SER A 424 12.24 -3.05 -7.81
CA SER A 424 11.09 -2.77 -6.91
C SER A 424 11.51 -2.61 -5.44
N PRO A 425 12.63 -1.91 -5.12
CA PRO A 425 13.20 -1.92 -3.78
C PRO A 425 12.36 -1.14 -2.77
N GLY A 426 11.88 -1.84 -1.74
CA GLY A 426 11.14 -1.25 -0.62
C GLY A 426 11.94 -0.19 0.14
N PRO A 427 13.21 -0.42 0.53
CA PRO A 427 14.03 0.59 1.21
C PRO A 427 14.19 1.90 0.42
N ASN A 428 14.13 1.84 -0.91
CA ASN A 428 14.28 3.00 -1.79
C ASN A 428 12.95 3.71 -2.10
N GLY A 429 11.83 3.26 -1.51
CA GLY A 429 10.54 3.94 -1.58
C GLY A 429 9.49 3.28 -2.46
N LEU A 430 9.76 2.13 -3.07
CA LEU A 430 8.82 1.46 -3.97
C LEU A 430 7.84 0.49 -3.27
N TYR A 431 7.77 0.55 -1.93
CA TYR A 431 6.70 -0.08 -1.16
C TYR A 431 5.63 0.95 -0.85
N LEU A 432 4.48 0.83 -1.53
CA LEU A 432 3.34 1.75 -1.38
C LEU A 432 2.46 1.42 -0.17
N ASP A 433 2.73 0.35 0.52
CA ASP A 433 2.16 -0.02 1.81
C ASP A 433 2.83 0.67 3.00
N TYR A 434 3.90 1.46 2.76
CA TYR A 434 4.59 2.27 3.77
C TYR A 434 3.87 3.59 4.03
N TYR A 435 4.09 4.16 5.22
CA TYR A 435 3.59 5.49 5.60
C TYR A 435 4.03 6.58 4.62
N GLN A 436 3.18 7.58 4.43
CA GLN A 436 3.48 8.74 3.60
C GLN A 436 3.85 9.99 4.40
N GLY A 437 3.61 9.96 5.70
CA GLY A 437 3.88 11.04 6.66
C GLY A 437 4.09 10.50 8.07
N ASP A 438 3.74 11.29 9.10
CA ASP A 438 3.87 10.90 10.50
C ASP A 438 2.94 9.71 10.84
N SER A 439 3.56 8.57 11.13
CA SER A 439 2.86 7.32 11.46
C SER A 439 1.89 7.39 12.64
N LYS A 440 1.94 8.47 13.46
CA LYS A 440 1.03 8.67 14.58
C LYS A 440 -0.36 9.15 14.17
N ILE A 441 -0.46 9.76 12.99
CA ILE A 441 -1.70 10.36 12.47
C ILE A 441 -2.17 9.75 11.14
N GLU A 442 -1.27 9.03 10.44
CA GLU A 442 -1.60 8.28 9.23
C GLU A 442 -2.37 7.00 9.56
N PRO A 443 -3.16 6.46 8.61
CA PRO A 443 -3.70 5.10 8.72
C PRO A 443 -2.61 4.08 8.98
N ILE A 444 -2.94 3.01 9.70
CA ILE A 444 -1.97 1.93 9.99
C ILE A 444 -1.41 1.37 8.69
N ALA A 445 -0.09 1.20 8.67
CA ALA A 445 0.67 0.61 7.57
C ALA A 445 1.70 -0.39 8.11
N ILE A 446 2.29 -1.19 7.24
CA ILE A 446 3.25 -2.22 7.66
C ILE A 446 4.51 -1.65 8.32
N GLY A 447 4.85 -0.44 8.05
CA GLY A 447 6.03 0.26 8.60
C GLY A 447 6.68 1.17 7.56
N GLY A 448 7.94 1.51 7.77
CA GLY A 448 8.71 2.33 6.86
C GLY A 448 8.12 3.72 6.59
N CYS A 449 8.77 4.48 5.71
CA CYS A 449 8.26 5.75 5.21
C CYS A 449 8.65 5.91 3.76
N SER A 450 7.66 6.14 2.91
CA SER A 450 7.82 6.33 1.47
C SER A 450 6.98 7.53 1.03
N THR A 451 7.59 8.72 1.07
CA THR A 451 6.94 9.95 0.61
C THR A 451 6.82 9.99 -0.91
N LEU A 452 5.94 10.83 -1.43
CA LEU A 452 5.81 11.09 -2.86
C LEU A 452 7.15 11.48 -3.50
N GLU A 453 7.91 12.36 -2.84
CA GLU A 453 9.23 12.82 -3.30
C GLU A 453 10.25 11.69 -3.34
N LYS A 454 10.22 10.78 -2.35
CA LYS A 454 11.13 9.63 -2.31
C LYS A 454 10.91 8.70 -3.49
N VAL A 455 9.65 8.38 -3.82
CA VAL A 455 9.31 7.59 -5.01
C VAL A 455 9.76 8.31 -6.28
N TYR A 456 9.44 9.60 -6.41
CA TYR A 456 9.80 10.39 -7.58
C TYR A 456 11.31 10.46 -7.82
N ASN A 457 12.11 10.62 -6.77
CA ASN A 457 13.56 10.78 -6.87
C ASN A 457 14.31 9.47 -7.07
N TYR A 458 13.65 8.32 -6.94
CA TYR A 458 14.28 7.04 -7.21
C TYR A 458 14.78 6.94 -8.67
N ASN A 459 16.01 6.44 -8.85
CA ASN A 459 16.57 6.11 -10.16
C ASN A 459 16.79 4.60 -10.25
N PRO A 460 16.01 3.86 -11.07
CA PRO A 460 16.11 2.41 -11.17
C PRO A 460 17.41 1.89 -11.77
N VAL A 461 18.18 2.75 -12.46
CA VAL A 461 19.44 2.35 -13.09
C VAL A 461 20.62 2.84 -12.25
N PRO A 462 21.31 1.95 -11.53
CA PRO A 462 22.50 2.30 -10.76
C PRO A 462 23.65 2.79 -11.69
N ASP A 463 24.33 3.85 -11.28
CA ASP A 463 25.45 4.42 -12.05
C ASP A 463 26.57 3.39 -12.31
N THR A 464 26.76 2.45 -11.39
CA THR A 464 27.73 1.37 -11.56
C THR A 464 27.45 0.51 -12.78
N LEU A 465 26.18 0.22 -13.09
CA LEU A 465 25.81 -0.55 -14.28
C LEU A 465 26.01 0.25 -15.56
N VAL A 466 25.74 1.56 -15.52
CA VAL A 466 25.99 2.48 -16.66
C VAL A 466 27.48 2.49 -17.01
N LEU A 467 28.35 2.61 -15.99
CA LEU A 467 29.81 2.67 -16.17
C LEU A 467 30.40 1.42 -16.85
N ILE A 468 29.78 0.26 -16.67
CA ILE A 468 30.25 -1.02 -17.25
C ILE A 468 29.40 -1.49 -18.43
N GLY A 469 28.41 -0.67 -18.89
CA GLY A 469 27.57 -0.97 -20.06
C GLY A 469 26.57 -2.11 -19.86
N LYS A 470 26.15 -2.36 -18.60
CA LYS A 470 25.17 -3.38 -18.23
C LYS A 470 23.81 -2.82 -17.81
N ASP A 471 23.59 -1.54 -17.97
CA ASP A 471 22.35 -0.84 -17.65
C ASP A 471 21.14 -1.31 -18.47
N HIS A 472 21.38 -1.88 -19.66
CA HIS A 472 20.35 -2.43 -20.54
C HIS A 472 19.64 -3.66 -19.93
N HIS A 473 20.22 -4.32 -18.93
CA HIS A 473 19.58 -5.40 -18.19
C HIS A 473 18.49 -4.90 -17.23
N ILE A 474 18.47 -3.61 -16.90
CA ILE A 474 17.35 -3.04 -16.10
C ILE A 474 16.20 -2.74 -17.07
N ILE A 475 15.26 -3.68 -17.17
CA ILE A 475 14.16 -3.62 -18.14
C ILE A 475 12.96 -2.81 -17.63
N GLY A 476 12.90 -2.50 -16.33
CA GLY A 476 11.79 -1.77 -15.77
C GLY A 476 11.82 -1.56 -14.28
N VAL A 477 10.72 -1.00 -13.80
CA VAL A 477 10.49 -0.66 -12.40
C VAL A 477 9.05 -0.99 -12.01
N GLN A 478 8.87 -1.44 -10.77
CA GLN A 478 7.58 -1.75 -10.17
C GLN A 478 7.48 -1.15 -8.78
N ALA A 479 6.29 -0.72 -8.38
CA ALA A 479 5.98 -0.45 -6.98
C ALA A 479 5.06 -1.54 -6.43
N ASN A 480 5.35 -1.98 -5.20
CA ASN A 480 4.62 -3.02 -4.52
C ASN A 480 3.59 -2.43 -3.57
N ASN A 481 2.42 -3.08 -3.50
CA ASN A 481 1.28 -2.64 -2.72
C ASN A 481 0.76 -3.83 -1.91
N TRP A 482 1.55 -4.22 -0.87
CA TRP A 482 1.22 -5.30 0.04
C TRP A 482 0.01 -4.92 0.91
N SER A 483 -0.92 -5.84 1.12
CA SER A 483 -2.25 -5.49 1.61
C SER A 483 -2.55 -5.95 3.04
N GLU A 484 -1.55 -6.26 3.87
CA GLU A 484 -1.75 -6.72 5.25
C GLU A 484 -2.61 -5.76 6.07
N TYR A 485 -2.57 -4.47 5.77
CA TYR A 485 -3.31 -3.41 6.48
C TYR A 485 -4.34 -2.69 5.62
N PHE A 486 -4.70 -3.24 4.45
CA PHE A 486 -5.66 -2.60 3.53
C PHE A 486 -7.03 -3.28 3.61
N TYR A 487 -7.73 -3.08 4.71
CA TYR A 487 -9.02 -3.70 4.99
C TYR A 487 -10.13 -3.37 3.97
N ASN A 488 -9.94 -2.34 3.17
CA ASN A 488 -10.85 -1.93 2.11
C ASN A 488 -10.12 -1.17 1.01
N ASN A 489 -10.82 -0.92 -0.10
CA ASN A 489 -10.23 -0.25 -1.26
C ASN A 489 -9.86 1.21 -1.00
N ASP A 490 -10.59 1.92 -0.12
CA ASP A 490 -10.27 3.33 0.20
C ASP A 490 -8.89 3.47 0.85
N ILE A 491 -8.54 2.55 1.76
CA ILE A 491 -7.21 2.53 2.39
C ILE A 491 -6.15 2.16 1.35
N ARG A 492 -6.42 1.19 0.48
CA ARG A 492 -5.52 0.81 -0.62
C ARG A 492 -5.24 1.99 -1.53
N GLU A 493 -6.27 2.69 -2.00
CA GLU A 493 -6.14 3.86 -2.85
C GLU A 493 -5.39 5.01 -2.17
N TYR A 494 -5.66 5.23 -0.89
CA TYR A 494 -4.92 6.20 -0.08
C TYR A 494 -3.41 5.92 -0.09
N HIS A 495 -3.02 4.67 -0.01
CA HIS A 495 -1.62 4.28 -0.05
C HIS A 495 -1.04 4.28 -1.47
N MET A 496 -1.80 3.91 -2.48
CA MET A 496 -1.32 3.87 -3.87
C MET A 496 -1.13 5.26 -4.47
N TYR A 497 -2.07 6.18 -4.24
CA TYR A 497 -2.09 7.48 -4.90
C TYR A 497 -1.75 8.63 -3.95
N PRO A 498 -0.94 9.61 -4.41
CA PRO A 498 -0.45 9.82 -5.78
C PRO A 498 0.88 9.14 -6.12
N ARG A 499 1.44 8.28 -5.26
CA ARG A 499 2.77 7.68 -5.46
C ARG A 499 2.88 6.84 -6.74
N SER A 500 1.79 6.19 -7.18
CA SER A 500 1.74 5.50 -8.47
C SER A 500 1.98 6.44 -9.66
N LEU A 501 1.58 7.73 -9.55
CA LEU A 501 1.86 8.73 -10.57
C LEU A 501 3.34 9.12 -10.59
N ALA A 502 3.98 9.18 -9.42
CA ALA A 502 5.43 9.38 -9.32
C ALA A 502 6.20 8.21 -9.93
N LEU A 503 5.74 6.97 -9.68
CA LEU A 503 6.31 5.80 -10.35
C LEU A 503 6.15 5.86 -11.87
N ALA A 504 4.98 6.27 -12.37
CA ALA A 504 4.74 6.43 -13.80
C ALA A 504 5.76 7.40 -14.43
N GLU A 505 6.06 8.51 -13.76
CA GLU A 505 7.10 9.46 -14.19
C GLU A 505 8.51 8.83 -14.17
N VAL A 506 8.86 8.08 -13.10
CA VAL A 506 10.15 7.36 -13.02
C VAL A 506 10.30 6.34 -14.14
N ALA A 507 9.22 5.63 -14.44
CA ALA A 507 9.21 4.54 -15.40
C ALA A 507 9.20 5.02 -16.87
N TRP A 508 8.59 6.16 -17.13
CA TRP A 508 8.40 6.70 -18.49
C TRP A 508 9.42 7.76 -18.88
N THR A 509 9.65 8.73 -17.99
CA THR A 509 10.41 9.95 -18.29
C THR A 509 11.92 9.72 -18.15
N ASP A 510 12.71 10.26 -19.06
CA ASP A 510 14.18 10.26 -18.94
C ASP A 510 14.60 10.92 -17.62
N ALA A 511 15.51 10.28 -16.89
CA ALA A 511 15.97 10.73 -15.59
C ALA A 511 16.46 12.21 -15.59
N LYS A 512 17.09 12.65 -16.68
CA LYS A 512 17.60 14.02 -16.82
C LYS A 512 16.51 15.09 -17.00
N ARG A 513 15.28 14.66 -17.31
CA ARG A 513 14.13 15.54 -17.53
C ARG A 513 13.21 15.62 -16.31
N LYS A 514 13.42 14.78 -15.32
CA LYS A 514 12.63 14.82 -14.09
C LYS A 514 12.83 16.13 -13.35
N ASN A 515 11.72 16.74 -12.91
CA ASN A 515 11.70 17.96 -12.10
C ASN A 515 10.57 17.82 -11.08
N TYR A 516 10.91 17.62 -9.81
CA TYR A 516 9.94 17.37 -8.76
C TYR A 516 8.99 18.56 -8.54
N VAL A 517 9.51 19.79 -8.57
CA VAL A 517 8.68 21.00 -8.38
C VAL A 517 7.63 21.15 -9.49
N ASP A 518 8.01 20.87 -10.75
CA ASP A 518 7.05 20.86 -11.85
C ASP A 518 6.07 19.68 -11.76
N PHE A 519 6.53 18.51 -11.29
CA PHE A 519 5.66 17.37 -11.05
C PHE A 519 4.60 17.69 -9.99
N GLU A 520 4.96 18.32 -8.85
CA GLU A 520 4.01 18.77 -7.83
C GLU A 520 2.96 19.74 -8.38
N ARG A 521 3.36 20.62 -9.29
CA ARG A 521 2.41 21.50 -9.98
C ARG A 521 1.41 20.69 -10.83
N ARG A 522 1.90 19.74 -11.63
CA ARG A 522 1.09 18.90 -12.54
C ARG A 522 0.15 17.95 -11.78
N ILE A 523 0.56 17.48 -10.63
CA ILE A 523 -0.23 16.54 -9.82
C ILE A 523 -1.54 17.16 -9.33
N ASN A 524 -1.61 18.49 -9.18
CA ASN A 524 -2.86 19.17 -8.81
C ASN A 524 -3.96 18.98 -9.88
N ASN A 525 -3.61 18.93 -11.16
CA ASN A 525 -4.55 18.58 -12.23
C ASN A 525 -4.87 17.09 -12.23
N ALA A 526 -3.89 16.23 -11.93
CA ALA A 526 -4.12 14.80 -11.82
C ALA A 526 -5.09 14.43 -10.69
N TYR A 527 -5.10 15.17 -9.57
CA TYR A 527 -6.10 14.95 -8.51
C TYR A 527 -7.54 15.12 -8.99
N VAL A 528 -7.81 16.11 -9.85
CA VAL A 528 -9.15 16.30 -10.43
C VAL A 528 -9.53 15.10 -11.30
N ARG A 529 -8.58 14.53 -12.04
CA ARG A 529 -8.79 13.28 -12.81
C ARG A 529 -9.08 12.09 -11.90
N LEU A 530 -8.32 11.96 -10.80
CA LEU A 530 -8.55 10.92 -9.79
C LEU A 530 -9.93 11.06 -9.12
N ASP A 531 -10.37 12.31 -8.87
CA ASP A 531 -11.73 12.60 -8.37
C ASP A 531 -12.80 12.15 -9.36
N GLY A 532 -12.58 12.32 -10.68
CA GLY A 532 -13.47 11.80 -11.73
C GLY A 532 -13.69 10.30 -11.68
N HIS A 533 -12.68 9.55 -11.21
CA HIS A 533 -12.72 8.10 -10.98
C HIS A 533 -13.10 7.72 -9.54
N GLY A 534 -13.41 8.67 -8.68
CA GLY A 534 -13.75 8.42 -7.27
C GLY A 534 -12.61 7.76 -6.48
N VAL A 535 -11.35 8.11 -6.76
CA VAL A 535 -10.18 7.59 -6.07
C VAL A 535 -9.97 8.30 -4.73
N ASN A 536 -9.76 7.53 -3.67
CA ASN A 536 -9.42 8.04 -2.34
C ASN A 536 -7.89 8.20 -2.21
N TYR A 537 -7.33 9.27 -2.78
CA TYR A 537 -5.88 9.52 -2.74
C TYR A 537 -5.43 10.25 -1.48
N HIS A 538 -4.15 10.06 -1.13
CA HIS A 538 -3.50 10.73 -0.01
C HIS A 538 -3.38 12.25 -0.23
N ILE A 539 -3.83 13.02 0.77
CA ILE A 539 -3.54 14.43 0.95
C ILE A 539 -2.73 14.55 2.25
N PRO A 540 -1.50 15.09 2.22
CA PRO A 540 -0.66 15.17 3.41
C PRO A 540 -1.38 15.78 4.61
N LEU A 541 -1.26 15.17 5.76
CA LEU A 541 -1.84 15.67 6.99
C LEU A 541 -0.95 16.77 7.61
N PRO A 542 -1.51 17.74 8.34
CA PRO A 542 -0.70 18.68 9.12
C PRO A 542 0.05 17.94 10.24
N GLU A 543 1.38 17.96 10.20
CA GLU A 543 2.28 17.29 11.14
C GLU A 543 2.90 18.29 12.13
N GLN A 544 3.25 17.82 13.33
CA GLN A 544 3.93 18.62 14.34
C GLN A 544 5.39 18.19 14.47
N PRO A 545 6.36 19.12 14.48
CA PRO A 545 7.75 18.79 14.75
C PRO A 545 7.92 18.02 16.05
N GLY A 546 8.70 16.95 16.02
CA GLY A 546 8.94 16.09 17.17
C GLY A 546 7.86 15.04 17.44
N GLY A 547 6.91 14.88 16.53
CA GLY A 547 5.81 13.90 16.55
C GLY A 547 4.48 14.51 16.92
N SER A 548 3.48 14.16 16.13
CA SER A 548 2.12 14.69 16.27
C SER A 548 1.43 14.19 17.52
N CYS A 549 0.64 15.08 18.15
CA CYS A 549 -0.15 14.82 19.35
C CYS A 549 -1.45 15.63 19.28
N ASP A 550 -2.56 15.01 19.59
CA ASP A 550 -3.90 15.64 19.44
C ASP A 550 -4.43 16.21 20.78
N HIS A 551 -3.74 16.03 21.88
CA HIS A 551 -4.07 16.66 23.17
C HIS A 551 -2.81 17.26 23.82
N ILE A 552 -2.69 18.58 23.73
CA ILE A 552 -1.51 19.34 24.16
C ILE A 552 -1.76 20.04 25.49
N ALA A 553 -1.01 19.63 26.52
CA ALA A 553 -0.95 20.35 27.81
C ALA A 553 0.08 21.47 27.75
N PHE A 554 -0.14 22.56 28.53
CA PHE A 554 0.82 23.62 28.75
C PHE A 554 0.56 24.30 30.10
N THR A 555 1.56 25.02 30.65
CA THR A 555 1.45 25.74 31.93
C THR A 555 1.14 27.23 31.73
N ASP A 556 1.96 27.93 30.97
CA ASP A 556 1.84 29.38 30.75
C ASP A 556 1.34 29.72 29.35
N SER A 557 2.02 29.19 28.34
CA SER A 557 1.67 29.31 26.93
C SER A 557 2.24 28.16 26.14
N VAL A 558 1.67 27.89 24.96
CA VAL A 558 2.20 26.95 23.99
C VAL A 558 2.13 27.55 22.60
N SER A 559 3.15 27.30 21.79
CA SER A 559 3.19 27.65 20.37
C SER A 559 3.21 26.36 19.55
N LEU A 560 2.23 26.20 18.65
CA LEU A 560 2.09 25.03 17.81
C LEU A 560 2.54 25.36 16.40
N GLU A 561 3.53 24.60 15.94
CA GLU A 561 4.05 24.63 14.57
C GLU A 561 3.51 23.45 13.78
N PHE A 562 3.18 23.67 12.50
CA PHE A 562 2.72 22.64 11.60
C PHE A 562 3.50 22.65 10.29
N THR A 563 3.78 21.45 9.80
CA THR A 563 4.41 21.18 8.51
C THR A 563 3.63 20.10 7.78
N THR A 564 3.96 19.88 6.51
CA THR A 564 3.42 18.78 5.71
C THR A 564 4.55 18.10 4.95
N SER A 565 4.36 16.84 4.56
CA SER A 565 5.37 16.05 3.82
C SER A 565 5.69 16.61 2.42
N ARG A 566 4.91 17.58 1.92
CA ARG A 566 5.18 18.39 0.72
C ARG A 566 4.53 19.77 0.88
N PRO A 567 4.97 20.81 0.14
CA PRO A 567 4.40 22.14 0.21
C PRO A 567 2.92 22.14 -0.17
N ILE A 568 2.03 22.44 0.78
CA ILE A 568 0.61 22.52 0.60
C ILE A 568 0.03 23.52 1.61
N SER A 569 -1.01 24.25 1.24
CA SER A 569 -1.65 25.19 2.13
C SER A 569 -2.34 24.49 3.28
N LEU A 570 -2.22 25.06 4.48
CA LEU A 570 -2.98 24.61 5.65
C LEU A 570 -4.05 25.64 5.98
N VAL A 571 -5.24 25.17 6.35
CA VAL A 571 -6.36 25.99 6.81
C VAL A 571 -6.81 25.53 8.19
N TYR A 572 -7.26 26.48 9.02
CA TYR A 572 -7.62 26.14 10.39
C TYR A 572 -8.79 26.97 10.93
N THR A 573 -9.39 26.48 12.04
CA THR A 573 -10.38 27.18 12.86
C THR A 573 -10.04 27.04 14.34
N LEU A 574 -10.48 28.03 15.14
CA LEU A 574 -10.29 28.05 16.60
C LEU A 574 -11.59 28.05 17.38
N ASP A 575 -12.72 28.06 16.68
CA ASP A 575 -14.07 28.12 17.23
C ASP A 575 -14.79 26.76 17.31
N GLY A 576 -14.07 25.69 16.92
CA GLY A 576 -14.57 24.31 16.88
C GLY A 576 -15.33 23.93 15.62
N THR A 577 -15.54 24.86 14.68
CA THR A 577 -16.14 24.56 13.37
C THR A 577 -15.15 23.80 12.47
N GLU A 578 -15.66 23.06 11.47
CA GLU A 578 -14.80 22.39 10.49
C GLU A 578 -14.15 23.44 9.56
N PRO A 579 -12.82 23.36 9.32
CA PRO A 579 -12.16 24.24 8.36
C PRO A 579 -12.66 23.96 6.94
N GLY A 580 -12.76 25.02 6.13
CA GLY A 580 -13.17 24.98 4.73
C GLY A 580 -12.27 25.87 3.86
N VAL A 581 -12.59 25.99 2.58
CA VAL A 581 -11.83 26.77 1.60
C VAL A 581 -11.71 28.27 1.94
N SER A 582 -12.62 28.79 2.76
CA SER A 582 -12.63 30.19 3.23
C SER A 582 -12.07 30.39 4.63
N SER A 583 -11.60 29.31 5.29
CA SER A 583 -11.00 29.39 6.62
C SER A 583 -9.63 30.07 6.60
N GLU A 584 -9.17 30.49 7.78
CA GLU A 584 -7.86 31.13 7.89
C GLU A 584 -6.72 30.23 7.41
N ILE A 585 -5.80 30.82 6.66
CA ILE A 585 -4.62 30.13 6.16
C ILE A 585 -3.53 30.17 7.23
N TYR A 586 -2.97 29.01 7.56
CA TYR A 586 -1.85 28.90 8.48
C TYR A 586 -0.57 29.43 7.82
N THR A 587 0.02 30.48 8.39
CA THR A 587 1.25 31.12 7.89
C THR A 587 2.37 31.20 8.91
N SER A 588 2.06 31.01 10.18
CA SER A 588 3.02 31.07 11.29
C SER A 588 2.54 30.27 12.50
N PRO A 589 3.42 29.90 13.44
CA PRO A 589 3.02 29.15 14.63
C PRO A 589 1.90 29.82 15.41
N LEU A 590 0.93 29.01 15.86
CA LEU A 590 -0.26 29.47 16.63
C LEU A 590 0.04 29.42 18.12
N SER A 591 -0.14 30.55 18.81
CA SER A 591 0.14 30.68 20.26
C SER A 591 -1.15 30.63 21.08
N PHE A 592 -1.14 29.84 22.15
CA PHE A 592 -2.27 29.67 23.06
C PHE A 592 -1.86 30.00 24.49
N TYR A 593 -2.75 30.70 25.20
CA TYR A 593 -2.61 31.13 26.60
C TYR A 593 -3.74 30.59 27.47
N GLN A 594 -4.76 30.03 26.86
CA GLN A 594 -5.97 29.49 27.47
C GLN A 594 -6.35 28.19 26.78
N ASN A 595 -7.25 27.42 27.38
CA ASN A 595 -7.82 26.22 26.73
C ASN A 595 -8.45 26.58 25.39
N GLY A 596 -8.31 25.65 24.44
CA GLY A 596 -8.85 25.85 23.09
C GLY A 596 -8.97 24.52 22.33
N ILE A 597 -9.63 24.62 21.19
CA ILE A 597 -9.71 23.56 20.20
C ILE A 597 -9.20 24.14 18.89
N LEU A 598 -8.19 23.51 18.33
CA LEU A 598 -7.69 23.80 16.99
C LEU A 598 -8.13 22.69 16.06
N LYS A 599 -8.85 23.05 14.99
CA LYS A 599 -9.08 22.16 13.85
C LYS A 599 -8.26 22.63 12.67
N ILE A 600 -7.48 21.72 12.07
CA ILE A 600 -6.54 22.05 10.99
C ILE A 600 -6.56 20.97 9.93
N ALA A 601 -6.47 21.39 8.67
CA ALA A 601 -6.40 20.49 7.51
C ALA A 601 -5.52 21.06 6.41
N SER A 602 -5.02 20.19 5.55
CA SER A 602 -4.38 20.59 4.29
C SER A 602 -5.45 20.91 3.24
N LEU A 603 -5.19 21.91 2.41
CA LEU A 603 -6.09 22.39 1.36
C LEU A 603 -5.42 22.28 0.00
N LEU A 604 -5.98 21.47 -0.88
CA LEU A 604 -5.58 21.39 -2.29
C LEU A 604 -6.06 22.62 -3.09
N SER A 605 -5.40 22.92 -4.21
CA SER A 605 -5.83 23.97 -5.14
C SER A 605 -7.22 23.73 -5.73
N SER A 606 -7.67 22.46 -5.76
CA SER A 606 -9.04 22.07 -6.15
C SER A 606 -10.11 22.44 -5.12
N GLY A 607 -9.72 22.85 -3.92
CA GLY A 607 -10.63 23.07 -2.79
C GLY A 607 -10.89 21.83 -1.92
N LYS A 608 -10.35 20.66 -2.29
CA LYS A 608 -10.48 19.43 -1.47
C LYS A 608 -9.55 19.52 -0.26
N LEU A 609 -10.06 19.07 0.88
CA LEU A 609 -9.35 19.06 2.14
C LEU A 609 -8.85 17.65 2.48
N SER A 610 -7.75 17.59 3.23
CA SER A 610 -7.35 16.36 3.93
C SER A 610 -8.34 16.03 5.04
N LYS A 611 -8.16 14.86 5.68
CA LYS A 611 -8.80 14.60 6.98
C LYS A 611 -8.45 15.74 7.95
N VAL A 612 -9.46 16.26 8.65
CA VAL A 612 -9.29 17.32 9.65
C VAL A 612 -8.68 16.72 10.92
N ARG A 613 -7.61 17.31 11.40
CA ARG A 613 -7.10 17.02 12.74
C ARG A 613 -7.71 17.96 13.74
N THR A 614 -8.19 17.40 14.86
CA THR A 614 -8.73 18.15 16.00
C THR A 614 -7.76 18.04 17.15
N ILE A 615 -7.19 19.17 17.56
CA ILE A 615 -6.20 19.25 18.62
C ILE A 615 -6.80 19.96 19.83
N GLN A 616 -6.86 19.25 20.94
CA GLN A 616 -7.28 19.77 22.23
C GLN A 616 -6.09 20.46 22.90
N ILE A 617 -6.26 21.67 23.37
CA ILE A 617 -5.23 22.49 23.99
C ILE A 617 -5.66 22.81 25.42
N GLU A 618 -4.94 22.30 26.40
CA GLU A 618 -5.33 22.33 27.81
C GLU A 618 -4.27 23.03 28.68
N LYS A 619 -4.67 24.12 29.32
CA LYS A 619 -3.86 24.76 30.35
C LYS A 619 -3.92 23.92 31.62
N GLN A 620 -2.77 23.48 32.10
CA GLN A 620 -2.65 22.63 33.29
C GLN A 620 -1.77 23.33 34.33
N VAL A 621 -2.04 23.04 35.60
CA VAL A 621 -1.07 23.23 36.66
C VAL A 621 -0.16 21.98 36.73
N LEU A 622 1.06 22.15 37.17
CA LEU A 622 1.94 21.00 37.39
C LEU A 622 1.28 20.04 38.38
N LEU A 623 1.16 18.78 37.97
CA LEU A 623 0.68 17.71 38.86
C LEU A 623 1.77 17.51 39.96
N PRO A 624 1.43 17.60 41.24
CA PRO A 624 2.42 17.48 42.31
C PRO A 624 3.00 16.06 42.35
N ALA A 625 4.27 15.98 42.63
CA ALA A 625 4.98 14.72 42.90
C ALA A 625 4.46 14.08 44.19
N VAL A 626 4.49 12.74 44.25
CA VAL A 626 4.15 11.99 45.47
C VAL A 626 5.40 11.60 46.24
N ASP A 627 5.33 11.66 47.56
CA ASP A 627 6.38 11.14 48.42
C ASP A 627 6.29 9.60 48.52
N VAL A 628 7.37 8.91 48.22
CA VAL A 628 7.43 7.47 48.20
C VAL A 628 8.55 6.97 49.11
N GLU A 629 8.25 6.91 50.41
CA GLU A 629 9.18 6.34 51.37
C GLU A 629 9.37 4.83 51.16
N GLY A 630 10.60 4.34 51.32
CA GLY A 630 10.94 2.91 51.24
C GLY A 630 10.81 2.33 49.83
N SER A 631 11.00 3.15 48.79
CA SER A 631 10.97 2.73 47.38
C SER A 631 12.23 1.99 46.95
N PHE A 632 12.06 1.12 45.95
CA PHE A 632 13.13 0.36 45.30
C PHE A 632 13.01 0.54 43.77
N HIS A 633 14.12 0.42 43.07
CA HIS A 633 14.08 0.43 41.59
C HIS A 633 13.25 -0.69 41.04
N GLY A 634 12.53 -0.41 39.95
CA GLY A 634 11.71 -1.36 39.19
C GLY A 634 10.22 -1.10 39.30
N LEU A 635 9.42 -2.00 38.73
CA LEU A 635 7.95 -1.99 38.74
C LEU A 635 7.42 -3.34 39.30
N ASN A 636 6.23 -3.34 39.85
CA ASN A 636 5.48 -4.54 40.13
C ASN A 636 4.70 -4.95 38.88
N MET A 637 4.77 -6.21 38.45
CA MET A 637 4.09 -6.69 37.27
C MET A 637 3.19 -7.89 37.64
N GLU A 638 1.95 -7.81 37.18
CA GLU A 638 0.96 -8.89 37.26
C GLU A 638 0.71 -9.41 35.85
N VAL A 639 0.72 -10.73 35.67
CA VAL A 639 0.47 -11.41 34.40
C VAL A 639 -0.77 -12.30 34.53
N THR A 640 -1.70 -12.15 33.61
CA THR A 640 -2.91 -12.98 33.51
C THR A 640 -2.91 -13.67 32.15
N TYR A 641 -2.90 -15.01 32.13
CA TYR A 641 -2.94 -15.76 30.88
C TYR A 641 -4.38 -15.82 30.33
N GLY A 642 -4.51 -15.65 29.03
CA GLY A 642 -5.75 -15.63 28.29
C GLY A 642 -5.70 -14.70 27.08
N MET A 643 -6.65 -14.83 26.18
CA MET A 643 -6.88 -13.91 25.08
C MET A 643 -7.85 -12.82 25.50
N PHE A 644 -7.46 -11.58 25.34
CA PHE A 644 -8.29 -10.42 25.67
C PHE A 644 -8.27 -9.47 24.47
N LEU A 645 -9.39 -9.36 23.76
CA LEU A 645 -9.47 -8.54 22.53
C LEU A 645 -9.37 -7.03 22.82
N ASN A 646 -9.72 -6.63 24.06
CA ASN A 646 -9.66 -5.23 24.49
C ASN A 646 -9.64 -5.13 26.02
N MET A 647 -9.37 -3.92 26.51
CA MET A 647 -9.36 -3.63 27.94
C MET A 647 -10.69 -3.91 28.63
N GLN A 648 -11.83 -3.73 27.97
CA GLN A 648 -13.13 -3.97 28.55
C GLN A 648 -13.33 -5.46 28.83
N GLU A 649 -12.91 -6.33 27.96
CA GLU A 649 -12.95 -7.78 28.12
C GLU A 649 -12.02 -8.23 29.26
N PHE A 650 -10.77 -7.74 29.27
CA PHE A 650 -9.82 -7.99 30.33
C PHE A 650 -10.37 -7.60 31.71
N MET A 651 -10.95 -6.40 31.82
CA MET A 651 -11.51 -5.91 33.08
C MET A 651 -12.74 -6.71 33.54
N LYS A 652 -13.53 -7.30 32.63
CA LYS A 652 -14.67 -8.16 32.97
C LYS A 652 -14.25 -9.55 33.43
N THR A 653 -13.26 -10.12 32.79
CA THR A 653 -12.79 -11.50 33.03
C THR A 653 -11.96 -11.57 34.31
N GLY A 654 -11.47 -10.47 34.81
CA GLY A 654 -10.57 -10.17 35.90
C GLY A 654 -10.16 -11.33 36.77
N LYS A 655 -8.87 -11.73 36.77
CA LYS A 655 -8.14 -12.22 37.92
C LYS A 655 -7.89 -13.69 38.03
N SER A 656 -6.97 -14.18 37.24
CA SER A 656 -6.02 -15.10 37.84
C SER A 656 -4.62 -14.48 37.64
N VAL A 657 -4.02 -14.03 38.68
CA VAL A 657 -2.61 -13.63 38.68
C VAL A 657 -1.81 -14.92 38.77
N ASP A 658 -1.23 -15.33 37.67
CA ASP A 658 -0.41 -16.55 37.67
C ASP A 658 1.05 -16.27 38.07
N VAL A 659 1.55 -15.06 37.85
CA VAL A 659 2.94 -14.67 38.17
C VAL A 659 3.01 -13.19 38.56
N SER A 660 3.57 -12.90 39.75
CA SER A 660 4.07 -11.58 40.11
C SER A 660 5.59 -11.58 39.95
N THR A 661 6.12 -10.74 39.10
CA THR A 661 7.57 -10.58 38.92
C THR A 661 8.01 -9.16 39.17
N ASP A 662 9.19 -9.02 39.77
CA ASP A 662 9.84 -7.76 39.96
C ASP A 662 10.69 -7.43 38.73
N ILE A 663 10.42 -6.31 38.04
CA ILE A 663 11.30 -5.81 36.99
C ILE A 663 12.49 -5.11 37.66
N LYS A 664 13.50 -5.89 38.05
CA LYS A 664 14.61 -5.37 38.86
C LYS A 664 15.80 -4.82 38.07
N GLU A 665 16.08 -5.37 36.89
CA GLU A 665 17.42 -5.23 36.33
C GLU A 665 17.49 -4.82 34.86
N THR A 666 16.41 -4.67 34.20
CA THR A 666 16.45 -4.37 32.77
C THR A 666 16.17 -2.91 32.51
N GLY A 667 17.15 -2.22 31.97
CA GLY A 667 17.06 -0.82 31.55
C GLY A 667 16.05 -0.54 30.47
N GLU A 668 15.26 -1.53 30.06
CA GLU A 668 14.22 -1.45 29.03
C GLU A 668 12.97 -2.20 29.44
N LEU A 669 11.82 -1.55 29.37
CA LEU A 669 10.52 -2.17 29.65
C LEU A 669 10.17 -3.31 28.66
N THR A 670 10.88 -3.38 27.54
CA THR A 670 10.76 -4.48 26.56
C THR A 670 10.95 -5.87 27.14
N SER A 671 11.66 -6.00 28.28
CA SER A 671 11.95 -7.29 28.89
C SER A 671 10.79 -7.88 29.69
N PHE A 672 9.75 -7.11 30.03
CA PHE A 672 8.60 -7.68 30.71
C PHE A 672 7.57 -8.28 29.75
N VAL A 673 7.62 -7.88 28.47
CA VAL A 673 6.83 -8.51 27.42
C VAL A 673 7.61 -9.72 26.92
N PRO A 674 7.20 -10.97 27.24
CA PRO A 674 7.93 -12.14 26.79
C PRO A 674 8.03 -12.15 25.26
N SER A 675 9.26 -12.14 24.76
CA SER A 675 9.49 -12.37 23.33
C SER A 675 9.27 -13.84 23.04
N THR A 676 8.41 -14.15 22.09
CA THR A 676 8.35 -15.49 21.52
C THR A 676 9.30 -15.53 20.32
N ASN A 677 10.29 -16.42 20.36
CA ASN A 677 11.20 -16.63 19.22
C ASN A 677 10.53 -17.40 18.06
N SER A 678 9.25 -17.75 18.20
CA SER A 678 8.47 -18.48 17.22
C SER A 678 7.27 -17.64 16.77
N MET A 679 7.18 -17.39 15.49
CA MET A 679 6.02 -16.74 14.88
C MET A 679 4.71 -17.51 15.04
N ARG A 680 4.76 -18.77 15.49
CA ARG A 680 3.59 -19.63 15.72
C ARG A 680 3.12 -19.62 17.17
N ASP A 681 4.01 -19.35 18.13
CA ASP A 681 3.71 -19.48 19.56
C ASP A 681 3.34 -18.10 20.15
N VAL A 682 2.21 -17.58 19.71
CA VAL A 682 1.65 -16.34 20.27
C VAL A 682 1.05 -16.67 21.63
N ARG A 683 1.85 -16.52 22.68
CA ARG A 683 1.34 -16.62 24.05
C ARG A 683 0.43 -15.44 24.32
N GLN A 684 -0.83 -15.78 24.58
CA GLN A 684 -1.85 -14.81 24.91
C GLN A 684 -1.85 -14.56 26.42
N TYR A 685 -1.59 -13.33 26.82
CA TYR A 685 -1.61 -12.89 28.20
C TYR A 685 -1.83 -11.38 28.30
N ALA A 686 -2.34 -10.93 29.41
CA ALA A 686 -2.31 -9.52 29.80
C ALA A 686 -1.22 -9.29 30.83
N ALA A 687 -0.51 -8.17 30.76
CA ALA A 687 0.44 -7.74 31.76
C ALA A 687 0.11 -6.33 32.23
N VAL A 688 0.05 -6.14 33.54
CA VAL A 688 -0.14 -4.82 34.16
C VAL A 688 1.07 -4.53 35.05
N ALA A 689 1.85 -3.51 34.65
CA ALA A 689 2.98 -3.06 35.46
C ALA A 689 2.61 -1.76 36.19
N THR A 690 2.91 -1.71 37.49
CA THR A 690 2.58 -0.56 38.37
C THR A 690 3.79 -0.13 39.19
N GLY A 691 3.90 1.16 39.45
CA GLY A 691 4.96 1.76 40.24
C GLY A 691 4.97 3.25 40.09
N PHE A 692 6.16 3.83 40.02
CA PHE A 692 6.36 5.25 39.91
C PHE A 692 7.45 5.56 38.86
N ILE A 693 7.31 6.70 38.21
CA ILE A 693 8.34 7.28 37.36
C ILE A 693 8.93 8.53 38.01
N ASP A 694 10.24 8.63 38.11
CA ASP A 694 10.94 9.83 38.62
C ASP A 694 11.15 10.82 37.46
N ILE A 695 10.48 11.96 37.56
CA ILE A 695 10.56 13.06 36.60
C ILE A 695 11.71 13.99 37.01
N PRO A 696 12.68 14.25 36.12
CA PRO A 696 13.91 14.92 36.48
C PRO A 696 13.74 16.42 36.77
N GLU A 697 12.76 17.09 36.20
CA GLU A 697 12.49 18.52 36.36
C GLU A 697 11.03 18.87 36.07
N ASN A 698 10.62 20.04 36.58
CA ASN A 698 9.26 20.56 36.28
C ASN A 698 9.08 20.80 34.78
N GLY A 699 7.93 20.45 34.21
CA GLY A 699 7.63 20.72 32.81
C GLY A 699 6.46 19.96 32.25
N VAL A 700 6.23 20.17 30.96
CA VAL A 700 5.25 19.41 30.20
C VAL A 700 5.95 18.27 29.47
N TYR A 701 5.41 17.06 29.62
CA TYR A 701 5.99 15.83 29.08
C TYR A 701 5.03 15.15 28.13
N PHE A 702 5.59 14.63 27.03
CA PHE A 702 4.94 13.76 26.07
C PHE A 702 5.43 12.34 26.28
N PHE A 703 4.50 11.40 26.29
CA PHE A 703 4.81 9.97 26.37
C PHE A 703 4.42 9.29 25.05
N SER A 704 5.22 8.34 24.61
CA SER A 704 4.97 7.59 23.40
C SER A 704 5.23 6.11 23.67
N SER A 705 4.31 5.24 23.26
CA SER A 705 4.43 3.80 23.48
C SER A 705 3.60 3.00 22.48
N ASP A 706 3.99 1.75 22.30
CA ASP A 706 3.24 0.71 21.59
C ASP A 706 2.45 -0.22 22.55
N LEU A 707 2.38 0.13 23.84
CA LEU A 707 1.52 -0.54 24.83
C LEU A 707 0.04 -0.16 24.64
N GLU A 708 -0.88 -0.97 25.18
CA GLU A 708 -2.32 -0.68 25.21
C GLU A 708 -2.62 0.61 25.93
N GLU A 709 -2.05 0.76 27.12
CA GLU A 709 -2.25 1.96 27.94
C GLU A 709 -0.97 2.36 28.67
N VAL A 710 -0.73 3.67 28.72
CA VAL A 710 0.26 4.30 29.61
C VAL A 710 -0.45 5.35 30.43
N TRP A 711 -0.44 5.17 31.74
CA TRP A 711 -1.00 6.08 32.75
C TRP A 711 0.10 6.70 33.57
N VAL A 712 0.06 8.03 33.73
CA VAL A 712 0.98 8.77 34.61
C VAL A 712 0.17 9.71 35.50
N GLY A 713 0.39 9.62 36.82
CA GLY A 713 -0.35 10.44 37.80
C GLY A 713 -1.86 10.30 37.68
N GLY A 714 -2.36 9.08 37.40
CA GLY A 714 -3.77 8.78 37.24
C GLY A 714 -4.38 9.25 35.91
N LYS A 715 -3.61 9.84 34.99
CA LYS A 715 -4.08 10.26 33.65
C LYS A 715 -3.62 9.29 32.56
N LEU A 716 -4.54 8.90 31.67
CA LEU A 716 -4.24 8.06 30.49
C LEU A 716 -3.59 8.92 29.41
N LEU A 717 -2.33 8.62 29.07
CA LEU A 717 -1.53 9.39 28.12
C LEU A 717 -1.35 8.70 26.77
N VAL A 718 -1.37 7.36 26.76
CA VAL A 718 -1.38 6.53 25.55
C VAL A 718 -2.54 5.57 25.67
N ASN A 719 -3.40 5.56 24.66
CA ASN A 719 -4.52 4.63 24.55
C ASN A 719 -4.52 3.98 23.17
N ASN A 720 -4.06 2.77 23.13
CA ASN A 720 -4.11 1.92 21.97
C ASN A 720 -5.27 0.89 22.02
N GLY A 721 -6.21 1.00 22.93
CA GLY A 721 -7.18 -0.01 23.31
C GLY A 721 -7.87 -0.74 22.16
N GLY A 722 -7.41 -1.92 21.82
CA GLY A 722 -8.00 -2.80 20.82
C GLY A 722 -7.55 -2.57 19.37
N GLU A 723 -6.68 -1.60 19.07
CA GLU A 723 -6.15 -1.39 17.74
C GLU A 723 -4.83 -2.15 17.51
N VAL A 724 -4.55 -2.49 16.24
CA VAL A 724 -3.26 -3.04 15.84
C VAL A 724 -2.15 -2.03 16.10
N LYS A 725 -1.11 -2.45 16.80
CA LYS A 725 -0.05 -1.58 17.30
C LYS A 725 1.28 -1.93 16.71
N ARG A 726 1.57 -1.32 15.61
CA ARG A 726 2.88 -1.46 14.99
C ARG A 726 3.84 -0.33 15.38
N HIS A 727 3.29 0.82 15.76
CA HIS A 727 4.05 2.04 16.03
C HIS A 727 3.68 2.66 17.36
N SER A 728 4.65 3.39 17.91
CA SER A 728 4.47 4.15 19.14
C SER A 728 3.46 5.27 18.96
N ARG A 729 2.42 5.30 19.77
CA ARG A 729 1.43 6.40 19.85
C ARG A 729 1.82 7.45 20.87
N ASN A 730 1.33 8.65 20.67
CA ASN A 730 1.47 9.80 21.55
C ASN A 730 0.15 10.58 21.54
N ASP A 731 -0.80 10.20 22.40
CA ASP A 731 -2.15 10.74 22.37
C ASP A 731 -2.29 12.02 23.19
N ARG A 732 -1.52 12.13 24.31
CA ARG A 732 -1.62 13.26 25.23
C ARG A 732 -0.28 13.65 25.84
N SER A 733 -0.16 14.93 26.21
CA SER A 733 0.89 15.43 27.09
C SER A 733 0.35 15.79 28.48
N ILE A 734 1.23 15.94 29.45
CA ILE A 734 0.91 16.20 30.86
C ILE A 734 1.94 17.13 31.50
N ALA A 735 1.48 18.05 32.36
CA ALA A 735 2.33 18.93 33.14
C ALA A 735 2.66 18.27 34.50
N LEU A 736 3.93 18.04 34.78
CA LEU A 736 4.46 17.32 35.98
C LEU A 736 5.46 18.15 36.75
N GLU A 737 5.37 18.10 38.10
CA GLU A 737 6.45 18.52 38.96
C GLU A 737 7.63 17.53 38.91
N LYS A 738 8.79 17.98 39.27
CA LYS A 738 9.96 17.13 39.50
C LYS A 738 9.67 16.14 40.64
N GLY A 739 10.00 14.85 40.44
CA GLY A 739 9.88 13.80 41.45
C GLY A 739 9.00 12.65 41.00
N MET A 740 8.54 11.85 41.94
CA MET A 740 7.81 10.59 41.67
C MET A 740 6.36 10.83 41.26
N HIS A 741 5.94 10.15 40.22
CA HIS A 741 4.54 10.11 39.79
C HIS A 741 4.09 8.66 39.59
N GLU A 742 2.87 8.33 39.95
CA GLU A 742 2.31 6.99 39.71
C GLU A 742 2.41 6.65 38.23
N LEU A 743 2.87 5.41 37.96
CA LEU A 743 2.97 4.85 36.62
C LEU A 743 2.19 3.54 36.57
N LYS A 744 1.31 3.39 35.56
CA LYS A 744 0.68 2.13 35.22
C LYS A 744 0.84 1.89 33.74
N LEU A 745 1.32 0.71 33.37
CA LEU A 745 1.52 0.25 32.01
C LEU A 745 0.64 -0.99 31.78
N VAL A 746 -0.04 -1.05 30.66
CA VAL A 746 -0.89 -2.20 30.32
C VAL A 746 -0.50 -2.75 28.97
N PHE A 747 -0.34 -4.07 28.91
CA PHE A 747 -0.13 -4.84 27.70
C PHE A 747 -1.22 -5.92 27.61
N LEU A 748 -1.82 -6.09 26.44
CA LEU A 748 -2.72 -7.18 26.08
C LEU A 748 -2.12 -8.00 24.94
N GLY A 749 -1.87 -9.28 25.21
CA GLY A 749 -1.41 -10.22 24.18
C GLY A 749 -2.59 -10.75 23.38
N HIS A 750 -2.80 -10.23 22.18
CA HIS A 750 -3.87 -10.64 21.28
C HIS A 750 -3.42 -10.48 19.81
N ILE A 751 -4.22 -11.01 18.92
CA ILE A 751 -4.02 -10.85 17.48
C ILE A 751 -5.18 -10.01 16.97
N ILE A 752 -4.88 -8.82 16.42
CA ILE A 752 -5.87 -7.95 15.80
C ILE A 752 -5.38 -7.58 14.40
N GLY A 753 -6.24 -7.75 13.41
CA GLY A 753 -5.92 -7.47 12.02
C GLY A 753 -4.66 -8.23 11.56
N GLY A 754 -4.46 -9.47 12.01
CA GLY A 754 -3.32 -10.30 11.65
C GLY A 754 -1.99 -9.96 12.33
N TRP A 755 -1.97 -8.97 13.25
CA TRP A 755 -0.75 -8.60 13.97
C TRP A 755 -0.79 -9.07 15.41
N PRO A 756 0.11 -9.98 15.84
CA PRO A 756 0.27 -10.33 17.24
C PRO A 756 0.87 -9.16 18.03
N SER A 757 0.15 -8.69 19.05
CA SER A 757 0.62 -7.53 19.83
C SER A 757 1.88 -7.81 20.63
N ASN A 758 2.18 -9.07 20.97
CA ASN A 758 3.43 -9.46 21.62
C ASN A 758 4.68 -9.33 20.73
N TRP A 759 4.54 -9.01 19.46
CA TRP A 759 5.65 -8.59 18.61
C TRP A 759 6.03 -7.12 18.81
N ASN A 760 5.18 -6.36 19.45
CA ASN A 760 5.52 -5.02 19.89
C ASN A 760 6.57 -5.09 21.01
N ASN A 761 7.43 -4.08 21.06
CA ASN A 761 8.55 -4.08 21.99
C ASN A 761 8.16 -3.63 23.42
N GLY A 762 6.93 -3.15 23.63
CA GLY A 762 6.50 -2.62 24.92
C GLY A 762 7.31 -1.41 25.39
N VAL A 763 7.87 -0.64 24.46
CA VAL A 763 8.76 0.49 24.78
C VAL A 763 7.94 1.69 25.19
N VAL A 764 8.31 2.30 26.32
CA VAL A 764 7.81 3.62 26.71
C VAL A 764 8.91 4.64 26.49
N MET A 765 8.58 5.70 25.80
CA MET A 765 9.46 6.82 25.51
C MET A 765 8.85 8.10 26.06
N LEU A 766 9.70 9.05 26.47
CA LEU A 766 9.26 10.37 26.86
C LEU A 766 10.13 11.46 26.21
N ARG A 767 9.57 12.66 26.07
CA ARG A 767 10.30 13.89 25.79
C ARG A 767 9.67 15.05 26.56
N LYS A 768 10.44 16.02 26.97
CA LYS A 768 9.94 17.30 27.45
C LYS A 768 9.50 18.19 26.29
N SER A 769 8.63 19.14 26.53
CA SER A 769 8.05 20.00 25.47
C SER A 769 9.08 20.83 24.69
N ASP A 770 10.23 21.14 25.29
CA ASP A 770 11.35 21.84 24.66
C ASP A 770 12.36 20.91 23.94
N GLU A 771 12.20 19.58 24.06
CA GLU A 771 13.01 18.58 23.40
C GLU A 771 12.38 18.20 22.02
N LYS A 772 13.24 17.94 21.03
CA LYS A 772 12.81 17.55 19.66
C LYS A 772 12.68 16.04 19.47
N LYS A 773 13.24 15.22 20.36
CA LYS A 773 13.29 13.76 20.19
C LYS A 773 12.84 13.04 21.45
N PHE A 774 12.07 11.99 21.24
CA PHE A 774 11.77 11.04 22.30
C PHE A 774 13.01 10.24 22.69
N ARG A 775 13.13 9.93 23.97
CA ARG A 775 14.11 9.00 24.54
C ARG A 775 13.40 7.90 25.32
N LYS A 776 13.98 6.72 25.36
CA LYS A 776 13.46 5.62 26.18
C LYS A 776 13.55 6.00 27.67
N ILE A 777 12.53 5.60 28.44
CA ILE A 777 12.66 5.64 29.89
C ILE A 777 13.63 4.54 30.33
N THR A 778 14.42 4.82 31.35
CA THR A 778 15.48 3.94 31.85
C THR A 778 15.13 3.39 33.22
N SER A 779 15.73 2.27 33.62
CA SER A 779 15.44 1.61 34.89
C SER A 779 15.68 2.45 36.13
N ASP A 780 16.60 3.39 36.04
CA ASP A 780 16.89 4.35 37.12
C ASP A 780 15.75 5.37 37.36
N MET A 781 14.88 5.55 36.33
CA MET A 781 13.67 6.38 36.46
C MET A 781 12.49 5.62 37.07
N LEU A 782 12.57 4.29 37.20
CA LEU A 782 11.45 3.45 37.60
C LEU A 782 11.60 3.01 39.06
N TRP A 783 10.52 3.17 39.84
CA TRP A 783 10.48 2.90 41.26
C TRP A 783 9.16 2.18 41.63
N ARG A 784 9.21 1.43 42.73
CA ARG A 784 8.06 0.73 43.33
C ARG A 784 8.09 0.79 44.83
N LYS A 785 6.93 0.66 45.46
CA LYS A 785 6.82 0.36 46.88
C LYS A 785 7.11 -1.12 47.16
N LYS A 786 7.56 -1.42 48.36
CA LYS A 786 7.81 -2.77 48.82
C LYS A 786 6.59 -3.63 48.80
#